data_4cd491309d78db930cf9329b69f5e5c2
#
_entry.id   4cd491309d78db930cf9329b69f5e5c2
#
_cell.length_a   1.000
_cell.length_b   1.000
_cell.length_c   1.000
_cell.angle_alpha   90.00
_cell.angle_beta   90.00
_cell.angle_gamma   90.00
#
_symmetry.space_group_name_H-M   'P 1'
#
loop_
_entity.id
_entity.type
_entity.pdbx_description
1 polymer ?
#
loop_
_entity_poly.entity_id
_entity_poly.type
_entity_poly.pdbx_seq_one_letter_code
_entity_poly.pdbx_strand_id
1 'polypeptide(L)'
;MSEKSKGLKRLILALGLTAVIPVAGFSQTFEKNLNKIAALYNSKKYQELYNMVQPTKALDNLNDVRLYMEAEALKNIGRKPEAFSVYSKLIAAYPDSEATLLARMTHFMLMLDDAQPTDLPVLEATAASLKTVWQKGTAFFKLSELPFIDVKTKSRLAYRSLVEFNAERYFYQNAAASVDLLKKIIAEPGLYCFSNKEWLSIATWIINENLTAEIYKNKANQIVLEKNFGKTVSEILSAEYLSKQKKTEKSMEAFAAIISNRKNDPVMIAWARMLRGNIEHFAGKHSEACTDYLAASTCNTFPVDPVAIKYRLMRSSFECGRDAETMEYINQFLQSDFQGGVFPIHIFEMGLKCYDNKNYKRAIPYFMILAKNFPGNHRADDSLGYAALCAGLKTNDGKAIVELLKKKYPNSFYIWWLSPNSRKDSLKLVNKPVGKLSPATLNRIDAMDKLWGTKLNNLAKSEAMKLTDKYKSNMALYKAIIDVARKYDDYQQIISYGERLSRQISEADKPLTDMPKWGWEALYPMTYQTEIKKYSSKFGIDPMWIRSIMREESHFKVDILSRSNAHGLMQILPSTGKWIAGKLGEKNFNKNKLWDPELNIRYGAWYLKYLSDLFNGDKFLASAAYNGGQGNIQRKVEAGPYKNLPVLDRLDKVPMAETRDYYKKVMGSHWNYTRLYK
;
A
#
# COMPACT_ATOMS: atom_id res chain seq x y z
N MET A 1 28.59 2.55 -7.77
CA MET A 1 28.22 2.78 -6.35
C MET A 1 27.63 1.45 -5.87
N SER A 2 28.28 0.79 -4.91
CA SER A 2 28.00 -0.58 -4.51
C SER A 2 26.61 -0.76 -3.87
N GLU A 3 25.99 -1.91 -4.07
CA GLU A 3 24.69 -2.29 -3.49
C GLU A 3 24.62 -2.19 -1.96
N LYS A 4 25.76 -2.28 -1.27
CA LYS A 4 25.90 -2.00 0.18
C LYS A 4 25.42 -0.59 0.57
N SER A 5 25.54 0.40 -0.34
CA SER A 5 25.07 1.76 -0.08
C SER A 5 23.55 1.93 -0.21
N LYS A 6 22.88 1.04 -0.95
CA LYS A 6 21.42 1.11 -1.16
C LYS A 6 20.63 0.49 0.00
N GLY A 7 21.08 -0.60 0.57
CA GLY A 7 20.50 -1.20 1.78
C GLY A 7 20.59 -0.28 2.98
N LEU A 8 21.74 0.39 3.12
CA LEU A 8 21.99 1.33 4.19
C LEU A 8 21.16 2.63 4.06
N LYS A 9 20.96 3.13 2.82
CA LYS A 9 20.03 4.26 2.57
C LYS A 9 18.58 3.95 2.93
N ARG A 10 18.16 2.68 2.83
CA ARG A 10 16.80 2.25 3.21
C ARG A 10 16.62 2.12 4.72
N LEU A 11 17.65 1.69 5.43
CA LEU A 11 17.65 1.69 6.89
C LEU A 11 17.64 3.14 7.44
N ILE A 12 18.35 4.05 6.78
CA ILE A 12 18.38 5.49 7.10
C ILE A 12 17.02 6.14 6.80
N LEU A 13 16.32 5.76 5.71
CA LEU A 13 14.95 6.19 5.41
C LEU A 13 13.93 5.56 6.37
N ALA A 14 14.18 4.35 6.87
CA ALA A 14 13.35 3.73 7.90
C ALA A 14 13.53 4.36 9.29
N LEU A 15 14.68 5.03 9.55
CA LEU A 15 14.99 5.67 10.84
C LEU A 15 14.74 7.21 10.85
N GLY A 16 14.05 7.76 9.85
CA GLY A 16 13.53 9.13 9.69
C GLY A 16 14.23 10.26 10.46
N LEU A 17 15.13 11.00 9.80
CA LEU A 17 15.90 12.08 10.42
C LEU A 17 15.22 13.44 10.26
N THR A 18 14.59 13.98 11.31
CA THR A 18 14.25 15.40 11.43
C THR A 18 14.42 15.90 12.86
N ALA A 19 14.57 17.20 13.01
CA ALA A 19 15.00 17.89 14.22
C ALA A 19 14.06 17.72 15.44
N VAL A 20 14.66 17.70 16.63
CA VAL A 20 14.02 17.50 17.95
C VAL A 20 13.45 18.80 18.48
N ILE A 21 12.20 18.78 18.96
CA ILE A 21 11.60 19.78 19.87
C ILE A 21 11.52 19.13 21.27
N PRO A 22 11.92 19.79 22.35
CA PRO A 22 11.94 19.19 23.68
C PRO A 22 10.55 19.07 24.30
N VAL A 23 10.26 17.90 24.90
CA VAL A 23 9.01 17.59 25.60
C VAL A 23 9.28 17.47 27.11
N ALA A 24 8.51 18.18 27.90
CA ALA A 24 8.60 18.17 29.37
C ALA A 24 8.00 16.89 29.95
N GLY A 25 8.78 16.15 30.78
CA GLY A 25 8.27 15.04 31.61
C GLY A 25 9.15 13.81 31.77
N PHE A 26 10.27 13.69 31.02
CA PHE A 26 11.28 12.61 31.23
C PHE A 26 12.52 13.16 31.92
N SER A 27 13.29 12.28 32.58
CA SER A 27 14.61 12.72 33.01
C SER A 27 15.35 13.14 31.73
N GLN A 28 15.74 14.41 31.64
CA GLN A 28 16.47 14.97 30.50
C GLN A 28 17.69 14.10 30.10
N THR A 29 18.20 13.31 31.03
CA THR A 29 19.29 12.36 30.85
C THR A 29 18.92 11.17 29.98
N PHE A 30 17.69 10.62 30.09
CA PHE A 30 17.25 9.45 29.32
C PHE A 30 17.06 9.81 27.82
N GLU A 31 16.32 10.87 27.56
CA GLU A 31 16.09 11.37 26.18
C GLU A 31 17.41 11.80 25.52
N LYS A 32 18.28 12.48 26.26
CA LYS A 32 19.61 12.84 25.79
C LYS A 32 20.45 11.62 25.39
N ASN A 33 20.38 10.54 26.16
CA ASN A 33 21.10 9.29 25.87
C ASN A 33 20.56 8.59 24.64
N LEU A 34 19.23 8.45 24.48
CA LEU A 34 18.62 7.87 23.29
C LEU A 34 18.96 8.66 22.03
N ASN A 35 18.85 9.98 22.09
CA ASN A 35 19.19 10.85 20.99
C ASN A 35 20.69 10.76 20.61
N LYS A 36 21.58 10.62 21.60
CA LYS A 36 23.01 10.41 21.38
C LYS A 36 23.28 9.05 20.75
N ILE A 37 22.65 7.97 21.24
CA ILE A 37 22.73 6.61 20.64
C ILE A 37 22.28 6.64 19.18
N ALA A 38 21.14 7.23 18.91
CA ALA A 38 20.62 7.35 17.55
C ALA A 38 21.53 8.22 16.64
N ALA A 39 22.11 9.30 17.18
CA ALA A 39 23.06 10.14 16.45
C ALA A 39 24.36 9.40 16.11
N LEU A 40 24.90 8.62 17.06
CA LEU A 40 26.11 7.82 16.85
C LEU A 40 25.88 6.72 15.81
N TYR A 41 24.73 6.04 15.88
CA TYR A 41 24.34 5.03 14.88
C TYR A 41 24.24 5.63 13.47
N ASN A 42 23.55 6.75 13.33
CA ASN A 42 23.34 7.42 12.03
C ASN A 42 24.64 8.04 11.47
N SER A 43 25.52 8.54 12.34
CA SER A 43 26.84 9.06 11.93
C SER A 43 27.90 7.98 11.75
N LYS A 44 27.51 6.68 11.91
CA LYS A 44 28.40 5.51 11.79
C LYS A 44 29.57 5.51 12.77
N LYS A 45 29.44 6.17 13.91
CA LYS A 45 30.44 6.18 14.99
C LYS A 45 30.26 4.93 15.87
N TYR A 46 30.49 3.77 15.29
CA TYR A 46 30.11 2.49 15.88
C TYR A 46 30.92 2.13 17.13
N GLN A 47 32.19 2.55 17.26
CA GLN A 47 32.97 2.34 18.47
C GLN A 47 32.41 3.15 19.64
N GLU A 48 32.05 4.42 19.40
CA GLU A 48 31.44 5.28 20.41
C GLU A 48 30.04 4.75 20.79
N LEU A 49 29.28 4.24 19.79
CA LEU A 49 27.98 3.61 20.00
C LEU A 49 28.09 2.37 20.89
N TYR A 50 29.04 1.47 20.59
CA TYR A 50 29.30 0.27 21.40
C TYR A 50 29.58 0.62 22.86
N ASN A 51 30.52 1.53 23.10
CA ASN A 51 30.87 1.97 24.45
C ASN A 51 29.69 2.60 25.20
N MET A 52 28.76 3.21 24.47
CA MET A 52 27.60 3.86 25.06
C MET A 52 26.46 2.92 25.40
N VAL A 53 26.21 1.85 24.62
CA VAL A 53 25.09 0.94 24.82
C VAL A 53 25.36 -0.16 25.85
N GLN A 54 26.62 -0.43 26.19
CA GLN A 54 27.04 -1.49 27.12
C GLN A 54 26.58 -1.29 28.56
N PRO A 55 26.70 -0.13 29.22
CA PRO A 55 26.47 0.01 30.65
C PRO A 55 25.18 0.72 31.05
N THR A 56 24.28 1.06 30.14
CA THR A 56 23.17 1.99 30.44
C THR A 56 21.94 1.30 31.02
N LYS A 57 21.71 1.45 32.32
CA LYS A 57 20.38 1.27 32.97
C LYS A 57 19.26 2.08 32.30
N ALA A 58 19.63 3.08 31.47
CA ALA A 58 18.71 3.94 30.73
C ALA A 58 17.86 3.20 29.66
N LEU A 59 18.17 1.95 29.32
CA LEU A 59 17.45 1.16 28.31
C LEU A 59 16.79 -0.10 28.91
N ASP A 60 16.56 -0.17 30.22
CA ASP A 60 16.06 -1.37 30.90
C ASP A 60 14.70 -1.86 30.32
N ASN A 61 13.83 -0.95 29.89
CA ASN A 61 12.56 -1.29 29.20
C ASN A 61 12.70 -1.40 27.67
N LEU A 62 13.88 -1.19 27.11
CA LEU A 62 14.23 -1.21 25.67
C LEU A 62 15.39 -2.16 25.40
N ASN A 63 15.46 -3.26 26.16
CA ASN A 63 16.59 -4.17 26.09
C ASN A 63 16.73 -4.85 24.71
N ASP A 64 15.63 -5.05 24.00
CA ASP A 64 15.63 -5.51 22.61
C ASP A 64 16.32 -4.50 21.67
N VAL A 65 15.99 -3.20 21.80
CA VAL A 65 16.64 -2.13 21.06
C VAL A 65 18.12 -1.99 21.43
N ARG A 66 18.44 -2.08 22.71
CA ARG A 66 19.83 -2.04 23.20
C ARG A 66 20.67 -3.16 22.59
N LEU A 67 20.18 -4.42 22.65
CA LEU A 67 20.85 -5.57 22.06
C LEU A 67 21.04 -5.40 20.55
N TYR A 68 20.03 -4.88 19.84
CA TYR A 68 20.11 -4.60 18.42
C TYR A 68 21.24 -3.58 18.10
N MET A 69 21.28 -2.46 18.84
CA MET A 69 22.31 -1.43 18.64
C MET A 69 23.70 -1.92 18.98
N GLU A 70 23.83 -2.73 20.03
CA GLU A 70 25.07 -3.39 20.43
C GLU A 70 25.60 -4.31 19.33
N ALA A 71 24.74 -5.19 18.81
CA ALA A 71 25.08 -6.12 17.74
C ALA A 71 25.46 -5.38 16.44
N GLU A 72 24.70 -4.35 16.06
CA GLU A 72 25.02 -3.52 14.89
C GLU A 72 26.37 -2.79 15.05
N ALA A 73 26.67 -2.28 16.24
CA ALA A 73 27.95 -1.65 16.52
C ALA A 73 29.09 -2.66 16.39
N LEU A 74 29.01 -3.80 17.07
CA LEU A 74 29.99 -4.89 17.01
C LEU A 74 30.25 -5.37 15.58
N LYS A 75 29.20 -5.60 14.80
CA LYS A 75 29.32 -5.99 13.39
C LYS A 75 30.10 -4.97 12.58
N ASN A 76 29.81 -3.67 12.75
CA ASN A 76 30.39 -2.63 11.94
C ASN A 76 31.82 -2.23 12.38
N ILE A 77 32.25 -2.55 13.61
CA ILE A 77 33.65 -2.45 14.04
C ILE A 77 34.49 -3.71 13.76
N GLY A 78 33.88 -4.72 13.09
CA GLY A 78 34.59 -5.94 12.68
C GLY A 78 34.54 -7.10 13.69
N ARG A 79 33.91 -6.92 14.87
CA ARG A 79 33.78 -7.98 15.90
C ARG A 79 32.58 -8.88 15.62
N LYS A 80 32.62 -9.58 14.46
CA LYS A 80 31.51 -10.38 13.94
C LYS A 80 31.08 -11.53 14.86
N PRO A 81 31.96 -12.35 15.48
CA PRO A 81 31.53 -13.41 16.37
C PRO A 81 30.73 -12.92 17.58
N GLU A 82 31.14 -11.77 18.13
CA GLU A 82 30.43 -11.16 19.26
C GLU A 82 29.09 -10.56 18.80
N ALA A 83 29.06 -9.92 17.64
CA ALA A 83 27.81 -9.44 17.05
C ALA A 83 26.81 -10.59 16.85
N PHE A 84 27.27 -11.74 16.33
CA PHE A 84 26.47 -12.94 16.18
C PHE A 84 25.86 -13.42 17.50
N SER A 85 26.68 -13.49 18.55
CA SER A 85 26.23 -13.89 19.91
C SER A 85 25.15 -12.94 20.43
N VAL A 86 25.31 -11.63 20.25
CA VAL A 86 24.34 -10.62 20.70
C VAL A 86 23.05 -10.70 19.89
N TYR A 87 23.11 -10.89 18.56
CA TYR A 87 21.91 -11.12 17.75
C TYR A 87 21.18 -12.39 18.15
N SER A 88 21.88 -13.49 18.42
CA SER A 88 21.29 -14.74 18.91
C SER A 88 20.54 -14.53 20.23
N LYS A 89 21.15 -13.81 21.16
CA LYS A 89 20.53 -13.43 22.45
C LYS A 89 19.26 -12.57 22.24
N LEU A 90 19.32 -11.59 21.32
CA LEU A 90 18.18 -10.74 20.97
C LEU A 90 17.02 -11.58 20.41
N ILE A 91 17.32 -12.46 19.43
CA ILE A 91 16.32 -13.31 18.77
C ILE A 91 15.65 -14.27 19.76
N ALA A 92 16.42 -14.85 20.65
CA ALA A 92 15.92 -15.79 21.67
C ALA A 92 15.06 -15.09 22.74
N ALA A 93 15.53 -13.95 23.26
CA ALA A 93 14.87 -13.25 24.36
C ALA A 93 13.65 -12.44 23.91
N TYR A 94 13.64 -11.92 22.67
CA TYR A 94 12.60 -11.01 22.17
C TYR A 94 12.14 -11.41 20.75
N PRO A 95 11.62 -12.63 20.51
CA PRO A 95 11.37 -13.19 19.18
C PRO A 95 10.41 -12.38 18.32
N ASP A 96 9.51 -11.60 18.93
CA ASP A 96 8.48 -10.82 18.27
C ASP A 96 8.76 -9.31 18.23
N SER A 97 9.88 -8.84 18.76
CA SER A 97 10.20 -7.42 18.73
C SER A 97 10.60 -6.93 17.34
N GLU A 98 10.42 -5.63 17.07
CA GLU A 98 10.86 -5.02 15.82
C GLU A 98 12.37 -5.07 15.65
N ALA A 99 13.11 -4.88 16.74
CA ALA A 99 14.56 -5.03 16.75
C ALA A 99 14.99 -6.42 16.26
N THR A 100 14.28 -7.47 16.69
CA THR A 100 14.51 -8.85 16.21
C THR A 100 14.17 -9.02 14.74
N LEU A 101 13.10 -8.42 14.22
CA LEU A 101 12.78 -8.51 12.79
C LEU A 101 13.88 -7.90 11.92
N LEU A 102 14.44 -6.79 12.32
CA LEU A 102 15.57 -6.16 11.64
C LEU A 102 16.84 -7.02 11.77
N ALA A 103 17.07 -7.63 12.94
CA ALA A 103 18.25 -8.43 13.24
C ALA A 103 18.33 -9.75 12.46
N ARG A 104 17.19 -10.43 12.25
CA ARG A 104 17.14 -11.81 11.71
C ARG A 104 17.90 -11.97 10.40
N MET A 105 17.74 -11.05 9.45
CA MET A 105 18.44 -11.15 8.16
C MET A 105 19.95 -10.89 8.32
N THR A 106 20.34 -9.94 9.17
CA THR A 106 21.76 -9.67 9.44
C THR A 106 22.41 -10.85 10.17
N HIS A 107 21.72 -11.42 11.16
CA HIS A 107 22.16 -12.64 11.86
C HIS A 107 22.39 -13.79 10.87
N PHE A 108 21.40 -14.04 10.00
CA PHE A 108 21.52 -15.06 8.94
C PHE A 108 22.73 -14.80 8.02
N MET A 109 22.93 -13.54 7.60
CA MET A 109 24.10 -13.21 6.75
C MET A 109 25.44 -13.44 7.45
N LEU A 110 25.53 -13.25 8.77
CA LEU A 110 26.73 -13.58 9.54
C LEU A 110 26.98 -15.09 9.64
N MET A 111 25.92 -15.90 9.67
CA MET A 111 26.07 -17.37 9.62
C MET A 111 26.71 -17.85 8.30
N LEU A 112 26.53 -17.10 7.21
CA LEU A 112 27.07 -17.48 5.90
C LEU A 112 28.57 -17.16 5.76
N ASP A 113 29.12 -16.23 6.55
CA ASP A 113 30.51 -15.78 6.38
C ASP A 113 31.53 -16.92 6.56
N ASP A 114 31.28 -17.83 7.51
CA ASP A 114 32.17 -18.95 7.85
C ASP A 114 31.49 -20.31 7.70
N ALA A 115 30.41 -20.39 6.89
CA ALA A 115 29.57 -21.57 6.74
C ALA A 115 30.36 -22.79 6.19
N GLN A 116 30.15 -23.96 6.82
CA GLN A 116 30.69 -25.24 6.42
C GLN A 116 29.57 -26.16 5.84
N PRO A 117 29.88 -27.20 5.08
CA PRO A 117 28.86 -28.11 4.55
C PRO A 117 27.93 -28.69 5.60
N THR A 118 28.41 -28.90 6.82
CA THR A 118 27.63 -29.41 7.97
C THR A 118 26.59 -28.47 8.47
N ASP A 119 26.72 -27.15 8.19
CA ASP A 119 25.82 -26.11 8.67
C ASP A 119 24.58 -25.95 7.79
N LEU A 120 24.58 -26.55 6.59
CA LEU A 120 23.52 -26.35 5.60
C LEU A 120 22.10 -26.62 6.13
N PRO A 121 21.82 -27.70 6.88
CA PRO A 121 20.50 -27.93 7.44
C PRO A 121 20.01 -26.81 8.38
N VAL A 122 20.91 -26.29 9.22
CA VAL A 122 20.61 -25.20 10.16
C VAL A 122 20.40 -23.89 9.41
N LEU A 123 21.22 -23.63 8.38
CA LEU A 123 21.09 -22.47 7.52
C LEU A 123 19.76 -22.46 6.76
N GLU A 124 19.35 -23.60 6.20
CA GLU A 124 18.06 -23.75 5.53
C GLU A 124 16.88 -23.56 6.49
N ALA A 125 16.93 -24.14 7.67
CA ALA A 125 15.91 -23.97 8.70
C ALA A 125 15.80 -22.50 9.13
N THR A 126 16.94 -21.84 9.30
CA THR A 126 16.99 -20.41 9.64
C THR A 126 16.41 -19.54 8.52
N ALA A 127 16.79 -19.80 7.25
CA ALA A 127 16.23 -19.12 6.08
C ALA A 127 14.71 -19.27 5.99
N ALA A 128 14.20 -20.50 6.23
CA ALA A 128 12.76 -20.79 6.24
C ALA A 128 12.01 -20.09 7.37
N SER A 129 12.67 -19.86 8.52
CA SER A 129 12.09 -19.19 9.70
C SER A 129 12.00 -17.66 9.56
N LEU A 130 12.62 -17.06 8.55
CA LEU A 130 12.55 -15.62 8.30
C LEU A 130 11.10 -15.17 8.08
N LYS A 131 10.75 -13.96 8.51
CA LYS A 131 9.32 -13.57 8.56
C LYS A 131 8.75 -13.16 7.22
N THR A 132 9.51 -12.45 6.40
CA THR A 132 9.01 -11.96 5.12
C THR A 132 9.40 -12.87 3.97
N VAL A 133 8.52 -13.00 2.99
CA VAL A 133 8.80 -13.75 1.75
C VAL A 133 10.08 -13.25 1.08
N TRP A 134 10.29 -11.93 1.11
CA TRP A 134 11.53 -11.32 0.63
C TRP A 134 12.79 -11.81 1.34
N GLN A 135 12.79 -11.81 2.68
CA GLN A 135 13.93 -12.30 3.45
C GLN A 135 14.22 -13.76 3.12
N LYS A 136 13.17 -14.59 3.02
CA LYS A 136 13.30 -16.00 2.65
C LYS A 136 13.89 -16.14 1.24
N GLY A 137 13.33 -15.49 0.24
CA GLY A 137 13.83 -15.53 -1.14
C GLY A 137 15.30 -15.13 -1.23
N THR A 138 15.69 -14.03 -0.58
CA THR A 138 17.08 -13.57 -0.54
C THR A 138 17.99 -14.56 0.18
N ALA A 139 17.54 -15.16 1.29
CA ALA A 139 18.31 -16.13 2.04
C ALA A 139 18.55 -17.41 1.22
N PHE A 140 17.52 -17.96 0.58
CA PHE A 140 17.66 -19.15 -0.28
C PHE A 140 18.51 -18.87 -1.52
N PHE A 141 18.45 -17.66 -2.07
CA PHE A 141 19.38 -17.25 -3.11
C PHE A 141 20.83 -17.29 -2.62
N LYS A 142 21.11 -16.70 -1.45
CA LYS A 142 22.46 -16.69 -0.86
C LYS A 142 22.95 -18.10 -0.55
N LEU A 143 22.10 -18.98 -0.05
CA LEU A 143 22.43 -20.38 0.14
C LEU A 143 22.79 -21.07 -1.18
N SER A 144 22.10 -20.78 -2.27
CA SER A 144 22.41 -21.33 -3.60
C SER A 144 23.76 -20.88 -4.17
N GLU A 145 24.36 -19.83 -3.62
CA GLU A 145 25.69 -19.31 -4.03
C GLU A 145 26.86 -19.86 -3.19
N LEU A 146 26.60 -20.68 -2.18
CA LEU A 146 27.67 -21.25 -1.35
C LEU A 146 28.57 -22.18 -2.19
N PRO A 147 29.91 -22.10 -2.01
CA PRO A 147 30.85 -22.78 -2.90
C PRO A 147 30.90 -24.30 -2.76
N PHE A 148 30.42 -24.85 -1.65
CA PHE A 148 30.52 -26.28 -1.30
C PHE A 148 29.26 -27.09 -1.62
N ILE A 149 28.22 -26.49 -2.14
CA ILE A 149 26.97 -27.22 -2.44
C ILE A 149 27.01 -27.87 -3.81
N ASP A 150 26.45 -29.07 -3.88
CA ASP A 150 26.31 -29.81 -5.14
C ASP A 150 25.24 -29.20 -6.06
N VAL A 151 25.27 -29.59 -7.35
CA VAL A 151 24.36 -29.06 -8.38
C VAL A 151 22.89 -29.28 -8.03
N LYS A 152 22.55 -30.43 -7.43
CA LYS A 152 21.16 -30.76 -7.06
C LYS A 152 20.65 -29.85 -5.93
N THR A 153 21.46 -29.68 -4.90
CA THR A 153 21.17 -28.76 -3.78
C THR A 153 21.09 -27.33 -4.27
N LYS A 154 22.02 -26.87 -5.12
CA LYS A 154 22.00 -25.53 -5.73
C LYS A 154 20.69 -25.29 -6.47
N SER A 155 20.26 -26.23 -7.30
CA SER A 155 19.01 -26.13 -8.05
C SER A 155 17.79 -26.03 -7.14
N ARG A 156 17.71 -26.87 -6.12
CA ARG A 156 16.62 -26.85 -5.14
C ARG A 156 16.53 -25.50 -4.40
N LEU A 157 17.66 -24.96 -3.95
CA LEU A 157 17.72 -23.68 -3.24
C LEU A 157 17.36 -22.50 -4.17
N ALA A 158 17.85 -22.54 -5.41
CA ALA A 158 17.51 -21.54 -6.42
C ALA A 158 16.01 -21.58 -6.78
N TYR A 159 15.43 -22.77 -6.93
CA TYR A 159 14.00 -22.95 -7.15
C TYR A 159 13.16 -22.38 -6.00
N ARG A 160 13.53 -22.67 -4.76
CA ARG A 160 12.85 -22.11 -3.58
C ARG A 160 12.91 -20.58 -3.56
N SER A 161 14.06 -20.01 -3.90
CA SER A 161 14.20 -18.55 -4.00
C SER A 161 13.29 -17.94 -5.05
N LEU A 162 13.27 -18.52 -6.26
CA LEU A 162 12.54 -17.98 -7.42
C LEU A 162 11.03 -18.20 -7.33
N VAL A 163 10.61 -19.40 -7.00
CA VAL A 163 9.23 -19.86 -7.18
C VAL A 163 8.45 -19.89 -5.88
N GLU A 164 9.02 -20.48 -4.80
CA GLU A 164 8.30 -20.64 -3.54
C GLU A 164 8.16 -19.30 -2.78
N PHE A 165 9.21 -18.47 -2.80
CA PHE A 165 9.28 -17.25 -1.98
C PHE A 165 9.17 -15.94 -2.75
N ASN A 166 8.93 -16.00 -4.05
CA ASN A 166 8.68 -14.79 -4.86
C ASN A 166 7.20 -14.60 -5.19
N ALA A 167 6.30 -15.41 -4.64
CA ALA A 167 4.88 -15.46 -4.98
C ALA A 167 4.05 -14.25 -4.51
N GLU A 168 4.61 -13.33 -3.71
CA GLU A 168 3.86 -12.12 -3.28
C GLU A 168 4.17 -10.92 -4.18
N ARG A 169 3.25 -10.66 -5.08
CA ARG A 169 3.23 -9.63 -6.13
C ARG A 169 3.37 -8.16 -5.69
N TYR A 170 3.59 -7.83 -4.42
CA TYR A 170 3.35 -6.44 -3.95
C TYR A 170 4.60 -5.60 -3.65
N PHE A 171 5.82 -6.09 -3.87
CA PHE A 171 7.00 -5.27 -3.64
C PHE A 171 8.00 -5.27 -4.81
N TYR A 172 7.97 -4.20 -5.58
CA TYR A 172 8.86 -3.84 -6.70
C TYR A 172 10.37 -3.96 -6.45
N GLN A 173 10.82 -4.38 -5.27
CA GLN A 173 12.21 -4.36 -4.88
C GLN A 173 12.93 -5.71 -5.00
N ASN A 174 12.20 -6.80 -5.17
CA ASN A 174 12.77 -8.15 -5.26
C ASN A 174 12.83 -8.71 -6.68
N ALA A 175 12.09 -8.13 -7.60
CA ALA A 175 12.18 -8.50 -9.01
C ALA A 175 13.63 -8.48 -9.52
N ALA A 176 14.46 -7.54 -9.05
CA ALA A 176 15.85 -7.45 -9.50
C ALA A 176 16.70 -8.66 -9.09
N ALA A 177 16.64 -9.09 -7.82
CA ALA A 177 17.44 -10.24 -7.36
C ALA A 177 16.97 -11.56 -7.99
N SER A 178 15.67 -11.75 -8.16
CA SER A 178 15.10 -12.92 -8.81
C SER A 178 15.35 -12.94 -10.32
N VAL A 179 15.26 -11.77 -10.97
CA VAL A 179 15.64 -11.62 -12.38
C VAL A 179 17.14 -11.89 -12.57
N ASP A 180 17.99 -11.40 -11.67
CA ASP A 180 19.42 -11.66 -11.72
C ASP A 180 19.75 -13.14 -11.52
N LEU A 181 19.04 -13.83 -10.61
CA LEU A 181 19.17 -15.29 -10.46
C LEU A 181 18.71 -16.04 -11.72
N LEU A 182 17.57 -15.65 -12.30
CA LEU A 182 17.09 -16.23 -13.55
C LEU A 182 18.09 -16.02 -14.70
N LYS A 183 18.69 -14.85 -14.81
CA LYS A 183 19.75 -14.58 -15.79
C LYS A 183 20.95 -15.47 -15.60
N LYS A 184 21.37 -15.75 -14.37
CA LYS A 184 22.45 -16.71 -14.05
C LYS A 184 22.07 -18.13 -14.46
N ILE A 185 20.84 -18.57 -14.15
CA ILE A 185 20.35 -19.89 -14.55
C ILE A 185 20.38 -20.05 -16.07
N ILE A 186 20.00 -19.02 -16.81
CA ILE A 186 19.99 -19.03 -18.27
C ILE A 186 21.41 -18.96 -18.85
N ALA A 187 22.31 -18.17 -18.24
CA ALA A 187 23.69 -18.03 -18.69
C ALA A 187 24.53 -19.30 -18.48
N GLU A 188 24.26 -20.02 -17.39
CA GLU A 188 25.03 -21.21 -16.97
C GLU A 188 24.10 -22.39 -16.65
N PRO A 189 23.31 -22.88 -17.63
CA PRO A 189 22.28 -23.89 -17.38
C PRO A 189 22.88 -25.24 -16.90
N GLY A 190 24.12 -25.53 -17.21
CA GLY A 190 24.84 -26.75 -16.74
C GLY A 190 25.12 -26.75 -15.24
N LEU A 191 25.01 -25.60 -14.56
CA LEU A 191 25.11 -25.49 -13.10
C LEU A 191 23.80 -25.81 -12.38
N TYR A 192 22.73 -26.16 -13.09
CA TYR A 192 21.41 -26.42 -12.53
C TYR A 192 20.81 -27.72 -13.12
N CYS A 193 20.15 -28.50 -12.29
CA CYS A 193 19.49 -29.76 -12.67
C CYS A 193 18.03 -29.77 -12.20
N PHE A 194 17.21 -28.85 -12.78
CA PHE A 194 15.79 -28.83 -12.51
C PHE A 194 15.04 -29.98 -13.17
N SER A 195 14.08 -30.55 -12.47
CA SER A 195 13.11 -31.47 -13.05
C SER A 195 12.20 -30.77 -14.05
N ASN A 196 11.51 -31.51 -14.91
CA ASN A 196 10.53 -30.95 -15.85
C ASN A 196 9.44 -30.14 -15.13
N LYS A 197 9.02 -30.56 -13.94
CA LYS A 197 8.03 -29.85 -13.12
C LYS A 197 8.58 -28.52 -12.61
N GLU A 198 9.82 -28.47 -12.17
CA GLU A 198 10.47 -27.25 -11.72
C GLU A 198 10.69 -26.28 -12.89
N TRP A 199 11.12 -26.76 -14.05
CA TRP A 199 11.21 -25.96 -15.27
C TRP A 199 9.85 -25.38 -15.68
N LEU A 200 8.78 -26.18 -15.61
CA LEU A 200 7.43 -25.70 -15.88
C LEU A 200 6.99 -24.62 -14.88
N SER A 201 7.36 -24.76 -13.61
CA SER A 201 7.09 -23.74 -12.58
C SER A 201 7.85 -22.44 -12.86
N ILE A 202 9.11 -22.55 -13.29
CA ILE A 202 9.91 -21.36 -13.69
C ILE A 202 9.29 -20.68 -14.91
N ALA A 203 8.85 -21.45 -15.92
CA ALA A 203 8.18 -20.90 -17.09
C ALA A 203 6.87 -20.16 -16.73
N THR A 204 6.08 -20.74 -15.84
CA THR A 204 4.84 -20.15 -15.33
C THR A 204 5.14 -18.85 -14.58
N TRP A 205 6.19 -18.86 -13.74
CA TRP A 205 6.64 -17.66 -13.04
C TRP A 205 7.09 -16.56 -13.99
N ILE A 206 7.85 -16.87 -15.05
CA ILE A 206 8.26 -15.91 -16.09
C ILE A 206 7.04 -15.22 -16.72
N ILE A 207 5.97 -15.96 -17.00
CA ILE A 207 4.75 -15.41 -17.57
C ILE A 207 4.03 -14.52 -16.53
N ASN A 208 3.85 -15.01 -15.32
CA ASN A 208 3.12 -14.30 -14.26
C ASN A 208 3.79 -12.98 -13.86
N GLU A 209 5.12 -12.94 -13.81
CA GLU A 209 5.90 -11.73 -13.53
C GLU A 209 6.13 -10.84 -14.76
N ASN A 210 5.54 -11.20 -15.91
CA ASN A 210 5.65 -10.44 -17.14
C ASN A 210 7.10 -10.27 -17.66
N LEU A 211 7.93 -11.27 -17.44
CA LEU A 211 9.36 -11.26 -17.78
C LEU A 211 9.68 -11.82 -19.18
N THR A 212 8.67 -12.33 -19.90
CA THR A 212 8.86 -12.92 -21.24
C THR A 212 9.53 -11.95 -22.22
N ALA A 213 9.17 -10.66 -22.20
CA ALA A 213 9.77 -9.68 -23.07
C ALA A 213 11.25 -9.42 -22.77
N GLU A 214 11.65 -9.42 -21.50
CA GLU A 214 13.04 -9.20 -21.09
C GLU A 214 13.92 -10.41 -21.46
N ILE A 215 13.41 -11.62 -21.26
CA ILE A 215 14.15 -12.86 -21.47
C ILE A 215 14.26 -13.20 -22.94
N TYR A 216 13.16 -13.13 -23.69
CA TYR A 216 13.12 -13.47 -25.13
C TYR A 216 13.73 -12.40 -26.04
N LYS A 217 14.13 -11.27 -25.51
CA LYS A 217 14.88 -10.24 -26.25
C LYS A 217 16.23 -10.73 -26.76
N ASN A 218 16.84 -11.71 -26.07
CA ASN A 218 18.10 -12.32 -26.44
C ASN A 218 17.87 -13.71 -27.07
N LYS A 219 18.29 -13.89 -28.33
CA LYS A 219 18.13 -15.15 -29.07
C LYS A 219 18.89 -16.34 -28.43
N ALA A 220 20.03 -16.07 -27.78
CA ALA A 220 20.78 -17.12 -27.06
C ALA A 220 19.96 -17.65 -25.86
N ASN A 221 19.24 -16.77 -25.14
CA ASN A 221 18.37 -17.16 -24.06
C ASN A 221 17.22 -18.06 -24.55
N GLN A 222 16.65 -17.76 -25.71
CA GLN A 222 15.57 -18.56 -26.30
C GLN A 222 16.04 -20.01 -26.53
N ILE A 223 17.23 -20.20 -27.12
CA ILE A 223 17.80 -21.53 -27.40
C ILE A 223 17.98 -22.33 -26.09
N VAL A 224 18.50 -21.69 -25.04
CA VAL A 224 18.69 -22.33 -23.74
C VAL A 224 17.35 -22.76 -23.14
N LEU A 225 16.35 -21.90 -23.21
CA LEU A 225 15.02 -22.17 -22.69
C LEU A 225 14.31 -23.28 -23.47
N GLU A 226 14.40 -23.28 -24.81
CA GLU A 226 13.84 -24.33 -25.67
C GLU A 226 14.39 -25.70 -25.31
N LYS A 227 15.69 -25.79 -25.06
CA LYS A 227 16.35 -27.06 -24.67
C LYS A 227 15.86 -27.57 -23.32
N ASN A 228 15.57 -26.69 -22.36
CA ASN A 228 15.28 -27.09 -20.98
C ASN A 228 13.77 -27.18 -20.68
N PHE A 229 12.93 -26.34 -21.29
CA PHE A 229 11.48 -26.35 -21.06
C PHE A 229 10.71 -27.38 -21.89
N GLY A 230 11.33 -27.94 -22.94
CA GLY A 230 10.65 -28.75 -23.93
C GLY A 230 9.87 -27.92 -24.97
N LYS A 231 9.51 -28.54 -26.07
CA LYS A 231 8.98 -27.89 -27.26
C LYS A 231 7.70 -27.07 -26.98
N THR A 232 6.69 -27.69 -26.39
CA THR A 232 5.37 -27.04 -26.22
C THR A 232 5.42 -25.87 -25.24
N VAL A 233 6.19 -25.97 -24.14
CA VAL A 233 6.36 -24.88 -23.19
C VAL A 233 7.08 -23.69 -23.85
N SER A 234 8.10 -23.96 -24.66
CA SER A 234 8.81 -22.91 -25.42
C SER A 234 7.93 -22.25 -26.46
N GLU A 235 7.05 -22.99 -27.14
CA GLU A 235 6.05 -22.44 -28.04
C GLU A 235 5.07 -21.52 -27.32
N ILE A 236 4.59 -21.90 -26.11
CA ILE A 236 3.74 -21.08 -25.25
C ILE A 236 4.44 -19.77 -24.85
N LEU A 237 5.69 -19.85 -24.39
CA LEU A 237 6.48 -18.67 -24.03
C LEU A 237 6.72 -17.75 -25.23
N SER A 238 6.96 -18.31 -26.40
CA SER A 238 7.14 -17.57 -27.64
C SER A 238 5.85 -16.85 -28.07
N ALA A 239 4.71 -17.53 -27.96
CA ALA A 239 3.40 -16.94 -28.25
C ALA A 239 3.08 -15.78 -27.27
N GLU A 240 3.37 -15.93 -25.97
CA GLU A 240 3.21 -14.88 -24.97
C GLU A 240 4.16 -13.71 -25.24
N TYR A 241 5.41 -13.98 -25.63
CA TYR A 241 6.34 -12.93 -26.03
C TYR A 241 5.83 -12.11 -27.22
N LEU A 242 5.24 -12.74 -28.24
CA LEU A 242 4.62 -12.03 -29.37
C LEU A 242 3.51 -11.09 -28.90
N SER A 243 2.67 -11.51 -27.94
CA SER A 243 1.66 -10.68 -27.32
C SER A 243 2.26 -9.42 -26.66
N LYS A 244 3.36 -9.59 -25.89
CA LYS A 244 4.07 -8.47 -25.26
C LYS A 244 4.72 -7.51 -26.26
N GLN A 245 5.05 -8.01 -27.45
CA GLN A 245 5.51 -7.19 -28.59
C GLN A 245 4.37 -6.49 -29.35
N LYS A 246 3.13 -6.57 -28.84
CA LYS A 246 1.92 -6.06 -29.52
C LYS A 246 1.66 -6.70 -30.90
N LYS A 247 2.22 -7.87 -31.17
CA LYS A 247 1.98 -8.68 -32.37
C LYS A 247 0.84 -9.66 -32.10
N THR A 248 -0.33 -9.10 -31.76
CA THR A 248 -1.48 -9.85 -31.24
C THR A 248 -1.94 -10.95 -32.19
N GLU A 249 -2.07 -10.68 -33.48
CA GLU A 249 -2.49 -11.67 -34.49
C GLU A 249 -1.55 -12.87 -34.53
N LYS A 250 -0.25 -12.63 -34.65
CA LYS A 250 0.76 -13.72 -34.64
C LYS A 250 0.77 -14.52 -33.33
N SER A 251 0.53 -13.85 -32.21
CA SER A 251 0.39 -14.52 -30.92
C SER A 251 -0.83 -15.45 -30.89
N MET A 252 -1.96 -14.97 -31.40
CA MET A 252 -3.21 -15.73 -31.49
C MET A 252 -3.07 -16.95 -32.41
N GLU A 253 -2.41 -16.80 -33.57
CA GLU A 253 -2.11 -17.88 -34.51
C GLU A 253 -1.20 -18.95 -33.83
N ALA A 254 -0.17 -18.51 -33.12
CA ALA A 254 0.73 -19.42 -32.40
C ALA A 254 -0.02 -20.21 -31.31
N PHE A 255 -0.87 -19.56 -30.51
CA PHE A 255 -1.70 -20.28 -29.54
C PHE A 255 -2.71 -21.23 -30.23
N ALA A 256 -3.31 -20.83 -31.36
CA ALA A 256 -4.21 -21.69 -32.11
C ALA A 256 -3.52 -22.96 -32.61
N ALA A 257 -2.28 -22.85 -33.09
CA ALA A 257 -1.47 -23.99 -33.53
C ALA A 257 -1.18 -24.97 -32.36
N ILE A 258 -0.85 -24.43 -31.17
CA ILE A 258 -0.61 -25.26 -29.97
C ILE A 258 -1.90 -25.99 -29.57
N ILE A 259 -3.03 -25.29 -29.55
CA ILE A 259 -4.34 -25.82 -29.12
C ILE A 259 -4.88 -26.87 -30.10
N SER A 260 -4.67 -26.70 -31.40
CA SER A 260 -5.15 -27.63 -32.42
C SER A 260 -4.30 -28.91 -32.54
N ASN A 261 -3.08 -28.89 -32.05
CA ASN A 261 -2.20 -30.05 -32.08
C ASN A 261 -2.59 -31.08 -31.01
N ARG A 262 -3.37 -32.08 -31.41
CA ARG A 262 -3.84 -33.16 -30.51
C ARG A 262 -2.75 -34.07 -29.92
N LYS A 263 -1.50 -33.93 -30.37
CA LYS A 263 -0.32 -34.61 -29.79
C LYS A 263 0.22 -33.89 -28.56
N ASN A 264 -0.19 -32.63 -28.32
CA ASN A 264 0.20 -31.90 -27.13
C ASN A 264 -0.52 -32.46 -25.90
N ASP A 265 0.16 -32.36 -24.75
CA ASP A 265 -0.40 -32.66 -23.44
C ASP A 265 -1.69 -31.84 -23.21
N PRO A 266 -2.80 -32.48 -22.78
CA PRO A 266 -4.03 -31.76 -22.46
C PRO A 266 -3.86 -30.62 -21.47
N VAL A 267 -2.92 -30.72 -20.52
CA VAL A 267 -2.59 -29.65 -19.57
C VAL A 267 -1.97 -28.46 -20.28
N MET A 268 -1.08 -28.70 -21.25
CA MET A 268 -0.46 -27.63 -22.05
C MET A 268 -1.49 -26.96 -22.97
N ILE A 269 -2.42 -27.73 -23.53
CA ILE A 269 -3.54 -27.18 -24.31
C ILE A 269 -4.43 -26.27 -23.43
N ALA A 270 -4.76 -26.73 -22.23
CA ALA A 270 -5.56 -25.94 -21.29
C ALA A 270 -4.83 -24.67 -20.86
N TRP A 271 -3.52 -24.73 -20.61
CA TRP A 271 -2.72 -23.56 -20.30
C TRP A 271 -2.65 -22.57 -21.46
N ALA A 272 -2.43 -23.04 -22.67
CA ALA A 272 -2.45 -22.22 -23.87
C ALA A 272 -3.81 -21.52 -24.08
N ARG A 273 -4.93 -22.22 -23.84
CA ARG A 273 -6.27 -21.64 -23.87
C ARG A 273 -6.44 -20.54 -22.81
N MET A 274 -6.01 -20.80 -21.59
CA MET A 274 -6.06 -19.79 -20.51
C MET A 274 -5.30 -18.51 -20.89
N LEU A 275 -4.12 -18.64 -21.50
CA LEU A 275 -3.31 -17.49 -21.91
C LEU A 275 -3.89 -16.79 -23.14
N ARG A 276 -4.41 -17.55 -24.13
CA ARG A 276 -5.11 -16.96 -25.27
C ARG A 276 -6.36 -16.21 -24.84
N GLY A 277 -7.14 -16.78 -23.94
CA GLY A 277 -8.30 -16.11 -23.34
C GLY A 277 -7.95 -14.79 -22.64
N ASN A 278 -6.75 -14.68 -22.03
CA ASN A 278 -6.30 -13.39 -21.47
C ASN A 278 -6.12 -12.34 -22.58
N ILE A 279 -5.52 -12.72 -23.71
CA ILE A 279 -5.32 -11.82 -24.86
C ILE A 279 -6.67 -11.38 -25.44
N GLU A 280 -7.60 -12.33 -25.60
CA GLU A 280 -8.96 -12.08 -26.10
C GLU A 280 -9.72 -11.12 -25.17
N HIS A 281 -9.67 -11.35 -23.87
CA HIS A 281 -10.30 -10.48 -22.88
C HIS A 281 -9.80 -9.03 -22.98
N PHE A 282 -8.47 -8.84 -23.02
CA PHE A 282 -7.90 -7.49 -23.17
C PHE A 282 -8.12 -6.87 -24.54
N ALA A 283 -8.38 -7.66 -25.58
CA ALA A 283 -8.76 -7.21 -26.91
C ALA A 283 -10.28 -6.91 -27.02
N GLY A 284 -11.06 -7.07 -25.94
CA GLY A 284 -12.51 -6.88 -25.94
C GLY A 284 -13.32 -8.04 -26.53
N LYS A 285 -12.67 -9.16 -26.87
CA LYS A 285 -13.28 -10.39 -27.37
C LYS A 285 -13.74 -11.28 -26.22
N HIS A 286 -14.68 -10.77 -25.43
CA HIS A 286 -15.04 -11.41 -24.14
C HIS A 286 -15.77 -12.74 -24.30
N SER A 287 -16.51 -12.95 -25.39
CA SER A 287 -17.22 -14.21 -25.65
C SER A 287 -16.23 -15.34 -25.99
N GLU A 288 -15.24 -15.04 -26.82
CA GLU A 288 -14.16 -15.95 -27.17
C GLU A 288 -13.32 -16.28 -25.93
N ALA A 289 -12.98 -15.26 -25.13
CA ALA A 289 -12.28 -15.45 -23.87
C ALA A 289 -13.04 -16.39 -22.90
N CYS A 290 -14.36 -16.24 -22.77
CA CYS A 290 -15.19 -17.15 -21.97
C CYS A 290 -15.10 -18.59 -22.52
N THR A 291 -15.14 -18.78 -23.82
CA THR A 291 -15.02 -20.10 -24.44
C THR A 291 -13.69 -20.77 -24.11
N ASP A 292 -12.60 -20.03 -24.21
CA ASP A 292 -11.27 -20.53 -23.89
C ASP A 292 -11.09 -20.81 -22.39
N TYR A 293 -11.57 -19.93 -21.53
CA TYR A 293 -11.51 -20.15 -20.08
C TYR A 293 -12.39 -21.34 -19.64
N LEU A 294 -13.58 -21.52 -20.21
CA LEU A 294 -14.41 -22.68 -19.92
C LEU A 294 -13.73 -23.97 -20.35
N ALA A 295 -13.14 -24.01 -21.54
CA ALA A 295 -12.40 -25.17 -21.99
C ALA A 295 -11.14 -25.42 -21.13
N ALA A 296 -10.47 -24.38 -20.64
CA ALA A 296 -9.34 -24.52 -19.74
C ALA A 296 -9.74 -24.96 -18.34
N SER A 297 -10.96 -24.60 -17.87
CA SER A 297 -11.45 -24.93 -16.52
C SER A 297 -11.70 -26.42 -16.28
N THR A 298 -11.73 -27.23 -17.32
CA THR A 298 -11.80 -28.70 -17.21
C THR A 298 -10.50 -29.31 -16.67
N CYS A 299 -9.39 -28.53 -16.69
CA CYS A 299 -8.09 -28.92 -16.16
C CYS A 299 -7.87 -28.26 -14.80
N ASN A 300 -7.51 -29.07 -13.79
CA ASN A 300 -7.15 -28.61 -12.44
C ASN A 300 -5.69 -28.91 -12.10
N THR A 301 -4.89 -29.20 -13.11
CA THR A 301 -3.47 -29.57 -12.96
C THR A 301 -2.59 -28.36 -13.30
N PHE A 302 -1.60 -28.09 -12.43
CA PHE A 302 -0.60 -27.05 -12.69
C PHE A 302 0.02 -27.20 -14.10
N PRO A 303 0.21 -26.12 -14.88
CA PRO A 303 0.20 -24.70 -14.51
C PRO A 303 -1.17 -24.01 -14.62
N VAL A 304 -2.23 -24.75 -14.84
CA VAL A 304 -3.59 -24.21 -14.88
C VAL A 304 -4.09 -24.00 -13.46
N ASP A 305 -4.41 -22.72 -13.13
CA ASP A 305 -4.95 -22.36 -11.82
C ASP A 305 -6.48 -22.21 -11.91
N PRO A 306 -7.25 -23.14 -11.31
CA PRO A 306 -8.72 -23.09 -11.36
C PRO A 306 -9.31 -21.84 -10.74
N VAL A 307 -8.67 -21.30 -9.69
CA VAL A 307 -9.13 -20.06 -9.03
C VAL A 307 -8.94 -18.87 -9.96
N ALA A 308 -7.76 -18.80 -10.58
CA ALA A 308 -7.48 -17.74 -11.56
C ALA A 308 -8.41 -17.81 -12.77
N ILE A 309 -8.74 -19.01 -13.27
CA ILE A 309 -9.70 -19.17 -14.38
C ILE A 309 -11.11 -18.71 -13.96
N LYS A 310 -11.60 -19.13 -12.81
CA LYS A 310 -12.91 -18.67 -12.31
C LYS A 310 -12.96 -17.16 -12.19
N TYR A 311 -11.89 -16.54 -11.73
CA TYR A 311 -11.79 -15.09 -11.62
C TYR A 311 -11.86 -14.39 -12.98
N ARG A 312 -11.21 -14.96 -13.99
CA ARG A 312 -11.27 -14.46 -15.37
C ARG A 312 -12.64 -14.68 -16.00
N LEU A 313 -13.27 -15.85 -15.74
CA LEU A 313 -14.65 -16.12 -16.16
C LEU A 313 -15.62 -15.12 -15.57
N MET A 314 -15.55 -14.84 -14.26
CA MET A 314 -16.35 -13.80 -13.62
C MET A 314 -16.27 -12.48 -14.36
N ARG A 315 -15.05 -12.02 -14.71
CA ARG A 315 -14.86 -10.76 -15.40
C ARG A 315 -15.36 -10.78 -16.84
N SER A 316 -15.08 -11.86 -17.58
CA SER A 316 -15.50 -11.97 -18.98
C SER A 316 -17.01 -12.18 -19.11
N SER A 317 -17.63 -12.96 -18.23
CA SER A 317 -19.10 -13.12 -18.18
C SER A 317 -19.81 -11.79 -17.90
N PHE A 318 -19.24 -10.95 -17.01
CA PHE A 318 -19.77 -9.60 -16.78
C PHE A 318 -19.75 -8.76 -18.05
N GLU A 319 -18.64 -8.78 -18.79
CA GLU A 319 -18.48 -8.02 -20.04
C GLU A 319 -19.44 -8.52 -21.14
N CYS A 320 -19.74 -9.81 -21.16
CA CYS A 320 -20.73 -10.41 -22.06
C CYS A 320 -22.19 -10.18 -21.62
N GLY A 321 -22.45 -9.53 -20.50
CA GLY A 321 -23.81 -9.35 -19.97
C GLY A 321 -24.43 -10.60 -19.35
N ARG A 322 -23.64 -11.63 -19.04
CA ARG A 322 -24.07 -12.89 -18.41
C ARG A 322 -24.14 -12.74 -16.89
N ASP A 323 -25.10 -11.94 -16.43
CA ASP A 323 -25.15 -11.51 -15.02
C ASP A 323 -25.36 -12.68 -14.04
N ALA A 324 -26.14 -13.68 -14.40
CA ALA A 324 -26.37 -14.86 -13.55
C ALA A 324 -25.06 -15.62 -13.29
N GLU A 325 -24.29 -15.91 -14.34
CA GLU A 325 -22.98 -16.56 -14.22
C GLU A 325 -21.99 -15.70 -13.43
N THR A 326 -21.99 -14.39 -13.69
CA THR A 326 -21.12 -13.43 -12.97
C THR A 326 -21.42 -13.47 -11.47
N MET A 327 -22.70 -13.46 -11.09
CA MET A 327 -23.10 -13.51 -9.68
C MET A 327 -22.81 -14.85 -9.04
N GLU A 328 -22.89 -15.95 -9.76
CA GLU A 328 -22.51 -17.27 -9.29
C GLU A 328 -21.02 -17.30 -8.93
N TYR A 329 -20.13 -16.82 -9.82
CA TYR A 329 -18.69 -16.74 -9.52
C TYR A 329 -18.40 -15.79 -8.35
N ILE A 330 -19.05 -14.64 -8.27
CA ILE A 330 -18.90 -13.72 -7.13
C ILE A 330 -19.26 -14.44 -5.82
N ASN A 331 -20.41 -15.16 -5.78
CA ASN A 331 -20.84 -15.87 -4.58
C ASN A 331 -19.85 -16.99 -4.19
N GLN A 332 -19.30 -17.73 -5.16
CA GLN A 332 -18.26 -18.73 -4.90
C GLN A 332 -17.01 -18.10 -4.26
N PHE A 333 -16.58 -16.92 -4.73
CA PHE A 333 -15.45 -16.21 -4.12
C PHE A 333 -15.76 -15.68 -2.73
N LEU A 334 -16.96 -15.18 -2.48
CA LEU A 334 -17.40 -14.73 -1.15
C LEU A 334 -17.46 -15.85 -0.10
N GLN A 335 -17.68 -17.10 -0.54
CA GLN A 335 -17.70 -18.28 0.31
C GLN A 335 -16.32 -18.93 0.50
N SER A 336 -15.33 -18.53 -0.29
CA SER A 336 -13.95 -19.04 -0.21
C SER A 336 -13.07 -18.13 0.64
N ASP A 337 -11.90 -18.66 1.04
CA ASP A 337 -10.84 -17.85 1.68
C ASP A 337 -10.19 -16.83 0.72
N PHE A 338 -10.59 -16.82 -0.55
CA PHE A 338 -10.09 -15.89 -1.55
C PHE A 338 -10.72 -14.52 -1.38
N GLN A 339 -10.19 -13.75 -0.44
CA GLN A 339 -10.55 -12.34 -0.25
C GLN A 339 -9.47 -11.39 -0.80
N GLY A 340 -8.82 -11.78 -1.89
CA GLY A 340 -7.70 -11.06 -2.50
C GLY A 340 -7.98 -9.57 -2.68
N GLY A 341 -6.99 -8.72 -2.36
CA GLY A 341 -7.12 -7.27 -2.26
C GLY A 341 -7.68 -6.53 -3.49
N VAL A 342 -7.67 -7.16 -4.67
CA VAL A 342 -8.25 -6.59 -5.91
C VAL A 342 -9.72 -7.01 -6.17
N PHE A 343 -10.22 -8.04 -5.52
CA PHE A 343 -11.58 -8.54 -5.75
C PHE A 343 -12.68 -7.51 -5.44
N PRO A 344 -12.66 -6.83 -4.27
CA PRO A 344 -13.62 -5.76 -4.00
C PRO A 344 -13.54 -4.60 -4.99
N ILE A 345 -12.32 -4.27 -5.47
CA ILE A 345 -12.11 -3.18 -6.44
C ILE A 345 -12.80 -3.51 -7.77
N HIS A 346 -12.66 -4.75 -8.26
CA HIS A 346 -13.29 -5.15 -9.52
C HIS A 346 -14.82 -5.21 -9.42
N ILE A 347 -15.38 -5.61 -8.25
CA ILE A 347 -16.82 -5.53 -8.01
C ILE A 347 -17.30 -4.07 -8.10
N PHE A 348 -16.57 -3.14 -7.50
CA PHE A 348 -16.87 -1.72 -7.59
C PHE A 348 -16.81 -1.21 -9.05
N GLU A 349 -15.78 -1.59 -9.80
CA GLU A 349 -15.61 -1.22 -11.20
C GLU A 349 -16.74 -1.76 -12.08
N MET A 350 -17.22 -2.99 -11.83
CA MET A 350 -18.41 -3.54 -12.51
C MET A 350 -19.65 -2.67 -12.26
N GLY A 351 -19.86 -2.28 -11.01
CA GLY A 351 -20.94 -1.36 -10.64
C GLY A 351 -20.82 0.00 -11.35
N LEU A 352 -19.63 0.59 -11.35
CA LEU A 352 -19.37 1.87 -12.02
C LEU A 352 -19.58 1.79 -13.53
N LYS A 353 -19.14 0.71 -14.18
CA LYS A 353 -19.36 0.52 -15.61
C LYS A 353 -20.85 0.44 -15.95
N CYS A 354 -21.63 -0.23 -15.13
CA CYS A 354 -23.08 -0.25 -15.28
C CYS A 354 -23.70 1.15 -15.05
N TYR A 355 -23.24 1.88 -14.03
CA TYR A 355 -23.68 3.24 -13.72
C TYR A 355 -23.38 4.21 -14.89
N ASP A 356 -22.15 4.19 -15.41
CA ASP A 356 -21.73 5.03 -16.53
C ASP A 356 -22.53 4.78 -17.81
N ASN A 357 -22.93 3.52 -18.03
CA ASN A 357 -23.81 3.11 -19.12
C ASN A 357 -25.31 3.34 -18.81
N LYS A 358 -25.65 4.01 -17.70
CA LYS A 358 -27.01 4.28 -17.23
C LYS A 358 -27.85 3.01 -16.97
N ASN A 359 -27.22 1.86 -16.81
CA ASN A 359 -27.87 0.61 -16.46
C ASN A 359 -27.94 0.47 -14.93
N TYR A 360 -28.72 1.35 -14.33
CA TYR A 360 -28.79 1.49 -12.86
C TYR A 360 -29.28 0.22 -12.17
N LYS A 361 -30.28 -0.46 -12.75
CA LYS A 361 -30.81 -1.71 -12.19
C LYS A 361 -29.73 -2.78 -12.09
N ARG A 362 -28.86 -2.87 -13.09
CA ARG A 362 -27.73 -3.81 -13.11
C ARG A 362 -26.61 -3.39 -12.16
N ALA A 363 -26.40 -2.08 -11.92
CA ALA A 363 -25.34 -1.55 -11.06
C ALA A 363 -25.56 -1.85 -9.57
N ILE A 364 -26.81 -1.75 -9.09
CA ILE A 364 -27.16 -1.85 -7.66
C ILE A 364 -26.61 -3.11 -6.99
N PRO A 365 -26.78 -4.33 -7.54
CA PRO A 365 -26.27 -5.55 -6.89
C PRO A 365 -24.77 -5.52 -6.62
N TYR A 366 -23.96 -5.05 -7.56
CA TYR A 366 -22.51 -4.97 -7.39
C TYR A 366 -22.12 -4.03 -6.26
N PHE A 367 -22.69 -2.84 -6.22
CA PHE A 367 -22.43 -1.88 -5.15
C PHE A 367 -22.89 -2.42 -3.77
N MET A 368 -24.05 -3.05 -3.71
CA MET A 368 -24.57 -3.62 -2.46
C MET A 368 -23.75 -4.81 -1.96
N ILE A 369 -23.24 -5.66 -2.87
CA ILE A 369 -22.33 -6.76 -2.52
C ILE A 369 -21.05 -6.21 -1.87
N LEU A 370 -20.44 -5.19 -2.44
CA LEU A 370 -19.25 -4.59 -1.88
C LEU A 370 -19.49 -4.01 -0.48
N ALA A 371 -20.51 -3.18 -0.35
CA ALA A 371 -20.83 -2.53 0.93
C ALA A 371 -21.22 -3.52 2.03
N LYS A 372 -21.84 -4.65 1.67
CA LYS A 372 -22.25 -5.70 2.62
C LYS A 372 -21.09 -6.57 3.05
N ASN A 373 -20.27 -7.05 2.11
CA ASN A 373 -19.25 -8.07 2.38
C ASN A 373 -17.88 -7.49 2.70
N PHE A 374 -17.62 -6.24 2.32
CA PHE A 374 -16.34 -5.55 2.54
C PHE A 374 -16.53 -4.18 3.19
N PRO A 375 -17.19 -4.10 4.36
CA PRO A 375 -17.56 -2.81 4.96
C PRO A 375 -16.35 -1.95 5.38
N GLY A 376 -15.17 -2.55 5.58
CA GLY A 376 -13.91 -1.84 5.85
C GLY A 376 -13.18 -1.38 4.58
N ASN A 377 -13.67 -1.72 3.39
CA ASN A 377 -13.03 -1.28 2.15
C ASN A 377 -13.25 0.23 1.94
N HIS A 378 -12.23 0.91 1.43
CA HIS A 378 -12.27 2.36 1.17
C HIS A 378 -13.29 2.80 0.11
N ARG A 379 -13.91 1.86 -0.61
CA ARG A 379 -14.99 2.09 -1.59
C ARG A 379 -16.38 1.70 -1.05
N ALA A 380 -16.49 1.30 0.21
CA ALA A 380 -17.76 0.78 0.72
C ALA A 380 -18.82 1.88 0.88
N ASP A 381 -18.43 3.07 1.31
CA ASP A 381 -19.31 4.23 1.36
C ASP A 381 -19.61 4.83 -0.03
N ASP A 382 -18.62 4.86 -0.93
CA ASP A 382 -18.84 5.18 -2.35
C ASP A 382 -19.90 4.24 -2.95
N SER A 383 -19.81 2.94 -2.68
CA SER A 383 -20.76 1.94 -3.19
C SER A 383 -22.18 2.20 -2.74
N LEU A 384 -22.41 2.51 -1.46
CA LEU A 384 -23.75 2.89 -0.99
C LEU A 384 -24.23 4.20 -1.62
N GLY A 385 -23.33 5.17 -1.80
CA GLY A 385 -23.64 6.42 -2.48
C GLY A 385 -24.13 6.20 -3.92
N TYR A 386 -23.40 5.41 -4.70
CA TYR A 386 -23.79 5.07 -6.07
C TYR A 386 -25.04 4.17 -6.12
N ALA A 387 -25.18 3.22 -5.19
CA ALA A 387 -26.41 2.40 -5.11
C ALA A 387 -27.65 3.26 -4.85
N ALA A 388 -27.56 4.25 -3.95
CA ALA A 388 -28.65 5.18 -3.68
C ALA A 388 -29.03 6.03 -4.91
N LEU A 389 -28.02 6.51 -5.65
CA LEU A 389 -28.24 7.24 -6.92
C LEU A 389 -28.91 6.34 -7.97
N CYS A 390 -28.47 5.09 -8.10
CA CYS A 390 -29.06 4.12 -9.01
C CYS A 390 -30.51 3.77 -8.65
N ALA A 391 -30.81 3.61 -7.36
CA ALA A 391 -32.14 3.30 -6.87
C ALA A 391 -33.13 4.50 -6.96
N GLY A 392 -32.58 5.70 -7.05
CA GLY A 392 -33.35 6.95 -7.09
C GLY A 392 -33.68 7.49 -5.69
N LEU A 393 -33.17 8.65 -5.37
CA LEU A 393 -33.21 9.25 -4.01
C LEU A 393 -34.64 9.49 -3.46
N LYS A 394 -35.66 9.54 -4.35
CA LYS A 394 -37.07 9.74 -3.96
C LYS A 394 -37.78 8.43 -3.70
N THR A 395 -37.26 7.29 -4.16
CA THR A 395 -37.85 5.95 -3.98
C THR A 395 -37.66 5.45 -2.54
N ASN A 396 -38.42 4.44 -2.14
CA ASN A 396 -38.24 3.81 -0.84
C ASN A 396 -36.87 3.13 -0.73
N ASP A 397 -36.44 2.44 -1.78
CA ASP A 397 -35.14 1.76 -1.82
C ASP A 397 -33.99 2.75 -1.72
N GLY A 398 -34.02 3.85 -2.48
CA GLY A 398 -33.01 4.89 -2.42
C GLY A 398 -32.91 5.54 -1.04
N LYS A 399 -34.06 5.84 -0.41
CA LYS A 399 -34.10 6.35 0.97
C LYS A 399 -33.53 5.33 1.96
N ALA A 400 -33.86 4.06 1.86
CA ALA A 400 -33.34 3.00 2.72
C ALA A 400 -31.82 2.86 2.61
N ILE A 401 -31.28 2.94 1.39
CA ILE A 401 -29.81 2.92 1.16
C ILE A 401 -29.13 4.15 1.77
N VAL A 402 -29.72 5.34 1.65
CA VAL A 402 -29.17 6.55 2.29
C VAL A 402 -29.18 6.44 3.81
N GLU A 403 -30.23 5.87 4.42
CA GLU A 403 -30.25 5.62 5.87
C GLU A 403 -29.21 4.58 6.30
N LEU A 404 -29.00 3.54 5.49
CA LEU A 404 -27.91 2.58 5.71
C LEU A 404 -26.52 3.26 5.64
N LEU A 405 -26.32 4.14 4.66
CA LEU A 405 -25.09 4.94 4.53
C LEU A 405 -24.86 5.81 5.76
N LYS A 406 -25.89 6.54 6.23
CA LYS A 406 -25.80 7.36 7.46
C LYS A 406 -25.44 6.54 8.68
N LYS A 407 -26.02 5.36 8.82
CA LYS A 407 -25.77 4.45 9.94
C LYS A 407 -24.33 3.92 9.92
N LYS A 408 -23.87 3.42 8.76
CA LYS A 408 -22.55 2.76 8.66
C LYS A 408 -21.38 3.71 8.48
N TYR A 409 -21.55 4.77 7.70
CA TYR A 409 -20.48 5.69 7.30
C TYR A 409 -20.86 7.16 7.53
N PRO A 410 -21.14 7.58 8.77
CA PRO A 410 -21.65 8.93 9.06
C PRO A 410 -20.66 10.07 8.72
N ASN A 411 -19.41 9.74 8.34
CA ASN A 411 -18.40 10.67 7.85
C ASN A 411 -18.29 10.70 6.32
N SER A 412 -19.11 9.93 5.60
CA SER A 412 -19.05 9.86 4.15
C SER A 412 -19.45 11.17 3.47
N PHE A 413 -18.68 11.56 2.45
CA PHE A 413 -19.02 12.64 1.53
C PHE A 413 -20.45 12.51 0.96
N TYR A 414 -20.88 11.27 0.67
CA TYR A 414 -22.20 11.04 0.06
C TYR A 414 -23.36 11.41 0.98
N ILE A 415 -23.21 11.37 2.29
CA ILE A 415 -24.29 11.86 3.20
C ILE A 415 -24.50 13.35 3.00
N TRP A 416 -23.40 14.11 2.96
CA TRP A 416 -23.47 15.54 2.71
C TRP A 416 -24.08 15.83 1.34
N TRP A 417 -23.75 15.03 0.33
CA TRP A 417 -24.25 15.21 -1.03
C TRP A 417 -25.71 14.79 -1.18
N LEU A 418 -26.07 13.57 -0.75
CA LEU A 418 -27.38 12.96 -1.00
C LEU A 418 -28.46 13.38 0.02
N SER A 419 -28.06 13.96 1.15
CA SER A 419 -28.94 14.39 2.22
C SER A 419 -28.72 15.87 2.57
N PRO A 420 -29.22 16.84 1.78
CA PRO A 420 -28.99 18.26 2.01
C PRO A 420 -29.37 18.76 3.41
N ASN A 421 -30.40 18.14 4.03
CA ASN A 421 -30.81 18.47 5.39
C ASN A 421 -29.75 18.08 6.44
N SER A 422 -28.98 17.02 6.22
CA SER A 422 -27.88 16.60 7.11
C SER A 422 -26.71 17.57 7.14
N ARG A 423 -26.67 18.56 6.24
CA ARG A 423 -25.61 19.61 6.23
C ARG A 423 -25.67 20.52 7.46
N LYS A 424 -26.82 20.57 8.12
CA LYS A 424 -27.04 21.37 9.33
C LYS A 424 -26.88 20.57 10.61
N ASP A 425 -26.75 19.24 10.52
CA ASP A 425 -26.66 18.39 11.69
C ASP A 425 -25.28 18.51 12.35
N SER A 426 -25.29 18.67 13.69
CA SER A 426 -24.09 18.50 14.51
C SER A 426 -23.90 17.01 14.84
N LEU A 427 -22.68 16.53 14.83
CA LEU A 427 -22.40 15.17 15.28
C LEU A 427 -22.44 15.10 16.81
N LYS A 428 -23.37 14.31 17.37
CA LYS A 428 -23.40 14.08 18.82
C LYS A 428 -22.22 13.18 19.21
N LEU A 429 -21.17 13.80 19.71
CA LEU A 429 -19.98 13.08 20.19
C LEU A 429 -20.21 12.56 21.61
N VAL A 430 -20.00 11.26 21.79
CA VAL A 430 -20.16 10.60 23.09
C VAL A 430 -18.79 10.22 23.64
N ASN A 431 -18.52 10.58 24.92
CA ASN A 431 -17.40 10.05 25.65
C ASN A 431 -17.76 8.65 26.14
N LYS A 432 -17.23 7.62 25.45
CA LYS A 432 -17.36 6.22 25.88
C LYS A 432 -16.15 5.84 26.75
N PRO A 433 -16.37 5.16 27.88
CA PRO A 433 -15.26 4.64 28.67
C PRO A 433 -14.48 3.63 27.84
N VAL A 434 -13.18 3.66 27.96
CA VAL A 434 -12.28 2.66 27.37
C VAL A 434 -11.95 1.60 28.41
N GLY A 435 -11.80 0.36 27.99
CA GLY A 435 -11.40 -0.74 28.87
C GLY A 435 -10.00 -0.54 29.45
N LYS A 436 -9.58 -1.44 30.36
CA LYS A 436 -8.24 -1.45 30.93
C LYS A 436 -7.28 -2.24 30.03
N LEU A 437 -6.02 -1.82 29.97
CA LEU A 437 -4.93 -2.55 29.33
C LEU A 437 -4.24 -3.46 30.35
N SER A 438 -3.70 -4.59 29.87
CA SER A 438 -2.88 -5.46 30.73
C SER A 438 -1.56 -4.76 31.10
N PRO A 439 -0.94 -5.12 32.26
CA PRO A 439 0.36 -4.57 32.64
C PRO A 439 1.43 -4.75 31.55
N ALA A 440 1.45 -5.90 30.89
CA ALA A 440 2.37 -6.17 29.78
C ALA A 440 2.16 -5.21 28.61
N THR A 441 0.90 -4.90 28.24
CA THR A 441 0.60 -3.93 27.17
C THR A 441 0.98 -2.51 27.59
N LEU A 442 0.75 -2.14 28.86
CA LEU A 442 1.16 -0.83 29.39
C LEU A 442 2.68 -0.64 29.33
N ASN A 443 3.46 -1.66 29.69
CA ASN A 443 4.92 -1.63 29.56
C ASN A 443 5.38 -1.43 28.11
N ARG A 444 4.68 -2.04 27.14
CA ARG A 444 4.98 -1.85 25.71
C ARG A 444 4.64 -0.43 25.25
N ILE A 445 3.55 0.16 25.73
CA ILE A 445 3.17 1.55 25.44
C ILE A 445 4.18 2.52 26.04
N ASP A 446 4.65 2.30 27.27
CA ASP A 446 5.71 3.10 27.89
C ASP A 446 7.01 3.03 27.09
N ALA A 447 7.39 1.85 26.61
CA ALA A 447 8.54 1.69 25.72
C ALA A 447 8.36 2.44 24.39
N MET A 448 7.17 2.38 23.79
CA MET A 448 6.84 3.14 22.57
C MET A 448 6.91 4.65 22.82
N ASP A 449 6.33 5.14 23.92
CA ASP A 449 6.36 6.57 24.29
C ASP A 449 7.80 7.07 24.38
N LYS A 450 8.67 6.31 25.04
CA LYS A 450 10.10 6.63 25.16
C LYS A 450 10.83 6.72 23.82
N LEU A 451 10.45 5.89 22.85
CA LEU A 451 11.06 5.88 21.52
C LEU A 451 10.46 6.92 20.57
N TRP A 452 9.18 7.29 20.75
CA TRP A 452 8.42 8.10 19.79
C TRP A 452 9.01 9.49 19.58
N GLY A 453 9.43 10.15 20.65
CA GLY A 453 10.08 11.48 20.60
C GLY A 453 11.54 11.47 20.12
N THR A 454 12.07 10.31 19.71
CA THR A 454 13.47 10.16 19.36
C THR A 454 13.67 9.88 17.86
N LYS A 455 14.93 9.85 17.42
CA LYS A 455 15.31 9.41 16.07
C LYS A 455 15.03 7.91 15.80
N LEU A 456 14.60 7.16 16.82
CA LEU A 456 14.18 5.76 16.73
C LEU A 456 12.66 5.58 16.67
N ASN A 457 11.91 6.65 16.40
CA ASN A 457 10.45 6.67 16.37
C ASN A 457 9.83 5.64 15.42
N ASN A 458 10.54 5.20 14.38
CA ASN A 458 10.05 4.16 13.49
C ASN A 458 9.89 2.80 14.18
N LEU A 459 10.72 2.49 15.17
CA LEU A 459 10.55 1.28 16.00
C LEU A 459 9.28 1.38 16.83
N ALA A 460 9.00 2.55 17.42
CA ALA A 460 7.76 2.80 18.15
C ALA A 460 6.53 2.66 17.25
N LYS A 461 6.55 3.26 16.06
CA LYS A 461 5.44 3.21 15.08
C LYS A 461 5.18 1.78 14.60
N SER A 462 6.23 1.03 14.33
CA SER A 462 6.12 -0.37 13.93
C SER A 462 5.57 -1.26 15.05
N GLU A 463 5.99 -1.03 16.30
CA GLU A 463 5.43 -1.72 17.47
C GLU A 463 3.96 -1.40 17.67
N ALA A 464 3.57 -0.12 17.55
CA ALA A 464 2.18 0.31 17.61
C ALA A 464 1.31 -0.38 16.54
N MET A 465 1.85 -0.52 15.32
CA MET A 465 1.17 -1.24 14.24
C MET A 465 0.95 -2.71 14.59
N LYS A 466 1.98 -3.42 15.09
CA LYS A 466 1.87 -4.81 15.52
C LYS A 466 0.85 -5.02 16.63
N LEU A 467 0.86 -4.14 17.64
CA LEU A 467 -0.10 -4.20 18.74
C LEU A 467 -1.53 -4.02 18.22
N THR A 468 -1.77 -3.08 17.33
CA THR A 468 -3.10 -2.86 16.74
C THR A 468 -3.52 -3.96 15.77
N ASP A 469 -2.59 -4.64 15.10
CA ASP A 469 -2.87 -5.83 14.29
C ASP A 469 -3.25 -7.03 15.16
N LYS A 470 -2.55 -7.21 16.28
CA LYS A 470 -2.81 -8.30 17.23
C LYS A 470 -4.11 -8.10 18.01
N TYR A 471 -4.42 -6.87 18.41
CA TYR A 471 -5.55 -6.51 19.26
C TYR A 471 -6.53 -5.57 18.55
N LYS A 472 -7.02 -5.98 17.38
CA LYS A 472 -7.80 -5.19 16.42
C LYS A 472 -8.95 -4.38 17.03
N SER A 473 -9.68 -4.93 18.00
CA SER A 473 -10.88 -4.29 18.57
C SER A 473 -10.64 -3.61 19.92
N ASN A 474 -9.40 -3.46 20.38
CA ASN A 474 -9.10 -2.92 21.69
C ASN A 474 -9.05 -1.39 21.69
N MET A 475 -10.17 -0.75 22.02
CA MET A 475 -10.29 0.71 22.05
C MET A 475 -9.32 1.40 23.01
N ALA A 476 -9.00 0.77 24.15
CA ALA A 476 -8.04 1.32 25.12
C ALA A 476 -6.63 1.40 24.52
N LEU A 477 -6.26 0.40 23.72
CA LEU A 477 -4.98 0.38 23.02
C LEU A 477 -4.89 1.50 21.98
N TYR A 478 -5.93 1.66 21.13
CA TYR A 478 -5.97 2.75 20.16
C TYR A 478 -5.87 4.12 20.82
N LYS A 479 -6.62 4.32 21.92
CA LYS A 479 -6.55 5.58 22.67
C LYS A 479 -5.15 5.85 23.20
N ALA A 480 -4.52 4.87 23.82
CA ALA A 480 -3.18 5.02 24.38
C ALA A 480 -2.13 5.35 23.29
N ILE A 481 -2.19 4.68 22.11
CA ILE A 481 -1.29 4.97 21.00
C ILE A 481 -1.52 6.37 20.43
N ILE A 482 -2.79 6.78 20.27
CA ILE A 482 -3.14 8.13 19.80
C ILE A 482 -2.68 9.19 20.82
N ASP A 483 -2.78 8.92 22.12
CA ASP A 483 -2.33 9.85 23.15
C ASP A 483 -0.79 9.99 23.13
N VAL A 484 -0.06 8.89 22.89
CA VAL A 484 1.40 8.95 22.68
C VAL A 484 1.71 9.79 21.42
N ALA A 485 1.07 9.52 20.28
CA ALA A 485 1.30 10.29 19.06
C ALA A 485 0.97 11.78 19.24
N ARG A 486 -0.10 12.10 20.01
CA ARG A 486 -0.52 13.47 20.32
C ARG A 486 0.50 14.23 21.16
N LYS A 487 1.16 13.54 22.12
CA LYS A 487 2.22 14.11 22.95
C LYS A 487 3.40 14.65 22.11
N TYR A 488 3.62 14.08 20.93
CA TYR A 488 4.71 14.44 20.01
C TYR A 488 4.23 15.16 18.73
N ASP A 489 3.01 15.65 18.71
CA ASP A 489 2.38 16.33 17.57
C ASP A 489 2.47 15.55 16.25
N ASP A 490 2.51 14.21 16.33
CA ASP A 490 2.57 13.33 15.15
C ASP A 490 1.17 13.13 14.56
N TYR A 491 0.65 14.20 13.94
CA TYR A 491 -0.71 14.20 13.40
C TYR A 491 -0.92 13.16 12.30
N GLN A 492 0.11 12.81 11.56
CA GLN A 492 0.04 11.73 10.58
C GLN A 492 -0.33 10.40 11.24
N GLN A 493 0.28 10.08 12.37
CA GLN A 493 -0.04 8.86 13.11
C GLN A 493 -1.38 8.96 13.86
N ILE A 494 -1.70 10.12 14.41
CA ILE A 494 -3.01 10.38 15.05
C ILE A 494 -4.14 10.06 14.06
N ILE A 495 -4.08 10.60 12.84
CA ILE A 495 -5.08 10.37 11.79
C ILE A 495 -5.06 8.90 11.37
N SER A 496 -3.89 8.33 11.12
CA SER A 496 -3.74 6.94 10.69
C SER A 496 -4.38 5.94 11.65
N TYR A 497 -4.16 6.09 12.96
CA TYR A 497 -4.80 5.25 13.97
C TYR A 497 -6.29 5.56 14.15
N GLY A 498 -6.73 6.79 13.95
CA GLY A 498 -8.14 7.16 13.86
C GLY A 498 -8.86 6.47 12.70
N GLU A 499 -8.26 6.47 11.51
CA GLU A 499 -8.77 5.78 10.32
C GLU A 499 -8.78 4.26 10.50
N ARG A 500 -7.73 3.71 11.11
CA ARG A 500 -7.66 2.30 11.43
C ARG A 500 -8.75 1.88 12.42
N LEU A 501 -8.99 2.66 13.48
CA LEU A 501 -10.09 2.44 14.42
C LEU A 501 -11.46 2.51 13.73
N SER A 502 -11.68 3.52 12.90
CA SER A 502 -12.89 3.67 12.09
C SER A 502 -13.16 2.43 11.24
N ARG A 503 -12.14 1.92 10.56
CA ARG A 503 -12.21 0.70 9.75
C ARG A 503 -12.57 -0.52 10.60
N GLN A 504 -11.95 -0.71 11.76
CA GLN A 504 -12.25 -1.83 12.67
C GLN A 504 -13.69 -1.81 13.17
N ILE A 505 -14.24 -0.62 13.45
CA ILE A 505 -15.65 -0.46 13.84
C ILE A 505 -16.56 -0.88 12.68
N SER A 506 -16.26 -0.46 11.45
CA SER A 506 -17.02 -0.80 10.25
C SER A 506 -16.93 -2.30 9.92
N GLU A 507 -15.75 -2.91 10.03
CA GLU A 507 -15.53 -4.35 9.82
C GLU A 507 -16.29 -5.21 10.84
N ALA A 508 -16.45 -4.72 12.07
CA ALA A 508 -17.27 -5.36 13.10
C ALA A 508 -18.78 -5.15 12.90
N ASP A 509 -19.21 -4.63 11.75
CA ASP A 509 -20.59 -4.26 11.39
C ASP A 509 -21.27 -3.31 12.41
N LYS A 510 -20.45 -2.53 13.14
CA LYS A 510 -20.94 -1.51 14.08
C LYS A 510 -21.09 -0.16 13.37
N PRO A 511 -22.06 0.66 13.78
CA PRO A 511 -22.18 2.00 13.23
C PRO A 511 -21.01 2.86 13.69
N LEU A 512 -20.47 3.68 12.79
CA LEU A 512 -19.33 4.56 13.12
C LEU A 512 -19.70 5.63 14.17
N THR A 513 -20.99 5.89 14.41
CA THR A 513 -21.48 6.67 15.56
C THR A 513 -21.06 6.08 16.91
N ASP A 514 -20.65 4.81 16.91
CA ASP A 514 -20.10 4.15 18.11
C ASP A 514 -18.68 4.58 18.41
N MET A 515 -18.00 5.25 17.49
CA MET A 515 -16.68 5.79 17.72
C MET A 515 -16.72 6.88 18.79
N PRO A 516 -15.86 6.79 19.84
CA PRO A 516 -15.84 7.80 20.89
C PRO A 516 -15.34 9.16 20.39
N LYS A 517 -15.65 10.22 21.14
CA LYS A 517 -15.25 11.61 20.81
C LYS A 517 -13.78 11.74 20.45
N TRP A 518 -12.88 11.14 21.27
CA TRP A 518 -11.43 11.20 21.01
C TRP A 518 -11.01 10.54 19.68
N GLY A 519 -11.77 9.56 19.20
CA GLY A 519 -11.55 8.93 17.88
C GLY A 519 -11.92 9.86 16.73
N TRP A 520 -13.03 10.59 16.86
CA TRP A 520 -13.39 11.65 15.90
C TRP A 520 -12.39 12.80 15.89
N GLU A 521 -11.91 13.24 17.07
CA GLU A 521 -10.86 14.25 17.20
C GLU A 521 -9.51 13.77 16.63
N ALA A 522 -9.27 12.45 16.63
CA ALA A 522 -8.10 11.88 15.95
C ALA A 522 -8.24 11.90 14.42
N LEU A 523 -9.44 11.61 13.89
CA LEU A 523 -9.71 11.70 12.45
C LEU A 523 -9.59 13.11 11.91
N TYR A 524 -10.03 14.10 12.72
CA TYR A 524 -10.17 15.51 12.32
C TYR A 524 -9.51 16.43 13.35
N PRO A 525 -8.16 16.40 13.50
CA PRO A 525 -7.47 17.18 14.53
C PRO A 525 -7.50 18.69 14.22
N MET A 526 -7.66 19.51 15.27
CA MET A 526 -7.60 20.97 15.20
C MET A 526 -6.18 21.46 15.47
N THR A 527 -5.35 21.50 14.44
CA THR A 527 -3.95 21.95 14.52
C THR A 527 -3.69 23.17 13.66
N TYR A 528 -2.56 23.85 13.82
CA TYR A 528 -2.17 25.08 13.11
C TYR A 528 -3.24 26.18 13.17
N GLN A 529 -3.87 26.33 14.33
CA GLN A 529 -5.03 27.23 14.47
C GLN A 529 -4.67 28.70 14.24
N THR A 530 -3.51 29.13 14.71
CA THR A 530 -3.02 30.52 14.60
C THR A 530 -2.77 30.88 13.14
N GLU A 531 -2.02 30.04 12.42
CA GLU A 531 -1.64 30.27 11.02
C GLU A 531 -2.87 30.20 10.11
N ILE A 532 -3.72 29.19 10.31
CA ILE A 532 -4.96 29.03 9.54
C ILE A 532 -5.89 30.21 9.78
N LYS A 533 -6.09 30.65 11.02
CA LYS A 533 -6.92 31.85 11.34
C LYS A 533 -6.36 33.10 10.68
N LYS A 534 -5.04 33.32 10.77
CA LYS A 534 -4.33 34.46 10.17
C LYS A 534 -4.59 34.53 8.66
N TYR A 535 -4.35 33.45 7.95
CA TYR A 535 -4.42 33.43 6.47
C TYR A 535 -5.84 33.25 5.94
N SER A 536 -6.73 32.59 6.69
CA SER A 536 -8.15 32.52 6.43
C SER A 536 -8.75 33.95 6.43
N SER A 537 -8.47 34.75 7.48
CA SER A 537 -8.93 36.13 7.57
C SER A 537 -8.30 37.01 6.49
N LYS A 538 -6.99 36.87 6.24
CA LYS A 538 -6.26 37.67 5.25
C LYS A 538 -6.80 37.50 3.83
N PHE A 539 -7.15 36.27 3.43
CA PHE A 539 -7.57 35.98 2.06
C PHE A 539 -9.08 35.75 1.92
N GLY A 540 -9.85 35.82 2.99
CA GLY A 540 -11.30 35.60 2.95
C GLY A 540 -11.67 34.15 2.60
N ILE A 541 -10.90 33.17 3.06
CA ILE A 541 -11.11 31.75 2.80
C ILE A 541 -11.57 31.02 4.06
N ASP A 542 -12.49 30.09 3.90
CA ASP A 542 -13.00 29.23 4.97
C ASP A 542 -11.85 28.44 5.66
N PRO A 543 -11.63 28.63 6.98
CA PRO A 543 -10.54 27.97 7.70
C PRO A 543 -10.69 26.45 7.73
N MET A 544 -11.94 25.92 7.71
CA MET A 544 -12.17 24.48 7.67
C MET A 544 -11.84 23.89 6.30
N TRP A 545 -11.95 24.67 5.24
CA TRP A 545 -11.52 24.22 3.91
C TRP A 545 -9.99 24.18 3.79
N ILE A 546 -9.26 25.18 4.28
CA ILE A 546 -7.79 25.15 4.35
C ILE A 546 -7.33 23.90 5.11
N ARG A 547 -7.93 23.63 6.27
CA ARG A 547 -7.62 22.47 7.11
C ARG A 547 -7.90 21.15 6.40
N SER A 548 -8.97 21.09 5.62
CA SER A 548 -9.33 19.89 4.86
C SER A 548 -8.34 19.60 3.74
N ILE A 549 -7.85 20.61 3.04
CA ILE A 549 -6.76 20.46 2.07
C ILE A 549 -5.50 19.94 2.78
N MET A 550 -5.06 20.55 3.89
CA MET A 550 -3.88 20.11 4.64
C MET A 550 -4.00 18.64 5.10
N ARG A 551 -5.20 18.24 5.54
CA ARG A 551 -5.45 16.86 5.94
C ARG A 551 -5.24 15.88 4.77
N GLU A 552 -5.80 16.16 3.61
CA GLU A 552 -5.73 15.25 2.47
C GLU A 552 -4.36 15.27 1.77
N GLU A 553 -3.62 16.40 1.85
CA GLU A 553 -2.31 16.53 1.22
C GLU A 553 -1.17 15.91 2.04
N SER A 554 -1.18 16.06 3.36
CA SER A 554 -0.03 15.70 4.18
C SER A 554 -0.36 14.98 5.49
N HIS A 555 -1.63 14.86 5.86
CA HIS A 555 -2.03 14.53 7.22
C HIS A 555 -1.29 15.42 8.26
N PHE A 556 -1.12 16.70 7.92
CA PHE A 556 -0.40 17.71 8.70
C PHE A 556 1.09 17.42 8.94
N LYS A 557 1.71 16.61 8.13
CA LYS A 557 3.15 16.35 8.20
C LYS A 557 3.92 17.44 7.44
N VAL A 558 4.80 18.15 8.16
CA VAL A 558 5.56 19.31 7.63
C VAL A 558 6.60 18.89 6.58
N ASP A 559 7.30 17.78 6.82
CA ASP A 559 8.46 17.32 6.05
C ASP A 559 8.13 16.28 4.98
N ILE A 560 6.91 16.30 4.44
CA ILE A 560 6.50 15.36 3.40
C ILE A 560 6.86 15.88 2.01
N LEU A 561 7.52 15.04 1.23
CA LEU A 561 7.85 15.25 -0.17
C LEU A 561 7.13 14.21 -1.03
N SER A 562 6.29 14.65 -1.96
CA SER A 562 5.61 13.75 -2.88
C SER A 562 6.55 13.23 -3.98
N ARG A 563 6.11 12.17 -4.68
CA ARG A 563 6.81 11.68 -5.89
C ARG A 563 6.89 12.73 -6.99
N SER A 564 5.93 13.63 -7.05
CA SER A 564 5.86 14.76 -7.99
C SER A 564 6.64 16.00 -7.51
N ASN A 565 7.43 15.87 -6.42
CA ASN A 565 8.21 16.96 -5.83
C ASN A 565 7.35 18.09 -5.22
N ALA A 566 6.15 17.78 -4.70
CA ALA A 566 5.35 18.71 -3.91
C ALA A 566 5.81 18.72 -2.44
N HIS A 567 5.79 19.89 -1.77
CA HIS A 567 6.45 20.13 -0.50
C HIS A 567 5.46 20.55 0.59
N GLY A 568 5.61 19.98 1.78
CA GLY A 568 5.06 20.49 3.03
C GLY A 568 3.57 20.25 3.24
N LEU A 569 2.98 21.00 4.17
CA LEU A 569 1.61 20.80 4.69
C LEU A 569 0.52 20.80 3.62
N MET A 570 0.63 21.71 2.64
CA MET A 570 -0.34 21.89 1.55
C MET A 570 0.20 21.38 0.20
N GLN A 571 1.28 20.62 0.20
CA GLN A 571 1.88 19.98 -0.97
C GLN A 571 2.05 20.89 -2.19
N ILE A 572 2.80 21.97 -1.99
CA ILE A 572 3.01 22.98 -3.02
C ILE A 572 4.20 22.58 -3.90
N LEU A 573 3.99 22.49 -5.20
CA LEU A 573 5.06 22.31 -6.18
C LEU A 573 5.97 23.55 -6.21
N PRO A 574 7.30 23.38 -6.36
CA PRO A 574 8.22 24.53 -6.48
C PRO A 574 7.86 25.53 -7.58
N SER A 575 7.37 25.05 -8.72
CA SER A 575 6.87 25.90 -9.83
C SER A 575 5.65 26.72 -9.42
N THR A 576 4.70 26.08 -8.74
CA THR A 576 3.50 26.74 -8.22
C THR A 576 3.89 27.76 -7.13
N GLY A 577 4.78 27.40 -6.20
CA GLY A 577 5.29 28.29 -5.17
C GLY A 577 5.98 29.54 -5.73
N LYS A 578 6.81 29.36 -6.78
CA LYS A 578 7.45 30.46 -7.49
C LYS A 578 6.43 31.39 -8.15
N TRP A 579 5.40 30.82 -8.77
CA TRP A 579 4.33 31.58 -9.40
C TRP A 579 3.50 32.35 -8.35
N ILE A 580 3.15 31.72 -7.21
CA ILE A 580 2.46 32.39 -6.09
C ILE A 580 3.29 33.54 -5.53
N ALA A 581 4.59 33.32 -5.29
CA ALA A 581 5.51 34.35 -4.81
C ALA A 581 5.50 35.57 -5.74
N GLY A 582 5.57 35.36 -7.05
CA GLY A 582 5.48 36.43 -8.05
C GLY A 582 4.15 37.18 -8.00
N LYS A 583 3.02 36.49 -7.81
CA LYS A 583 1.70 37.11 -7.66
C LYS A 583 1.57 37.88 -6.35
N LEU A 584 2.27 37.51 -5.31
CA LEU A 584 2.36 38.21 -4.03
C LEU A 584 3.41 39.32 -4.01
N GLY A 585 4.13 39.59 -5.10
CA GLY A 585 5.16 40.61 -5.20
C GLY A 585 6.51 40.22 -4.53
N GLU A 586 6.72 38.97 -4.21
CA GLU A 586 7.93 38.45 -3.57
C GLU A 586 9.05 38.20 -4.60
N LYS A 587 10.17 38.95 -4.46
CA LYS A 587 11.26 38.91 -5.47
C LYS A 587 12.19 37.71 -5.35
N ASN A 588 12.35 37.12 -4.15
CA ASN A 588 13.35 36.08 -3.85
C ASN A 588 12.67 34.79 -3.39
N PHE A 589 12.05 34.03 -4.31
CA PHE A 589 11.52 32.73 -4.00
C PHE A 589 12.64 31.70 -3.76
N ASN A 590 12.57 31.00 -2.63
CA ASN A 590 13.42 29.86 -2.32
C ASN A 590 12.55 28.61 -2.03
N LYS A 591 12.68 27.57 -2.85
CA LYS A 591 11.91 26.32 -2.70
C LYS A 591 12.07 25.65 -1.32
N ASN A 592 13.24 25.82 -0.67
CA ASN A 592 13.48 25.23 0.65
C ASN A 592 12.63 25.87 1.75
N LYS A 593 12.14 27.10 1.54
CA LYS A 593 11.17 27.72 2.43
C LYS A 593 9.77 27.12 2.38
N LEU A 594 9.47 26.27 1.38
CA LEU A 594 8.22 25.52 1.33
C LEU A 594 8.07 24.49 2.46
N TRP A 595 9.15 24.19 3.17
CA TRP A 595 9.13 23.39 4.40
C TRP A 595 8.72 24.22 5.65
N ASP A 596 8.71 25.52 5.56
CA ASP A 596 8.23 26.39 6.63
C ASP A 596 6.69 26.32 6.71
N PRO A 597 6.11 25.92 7.85
CA PRO A 597 4.67 25.73 7.99
C PRO A 597 3.87 26.99 7.69
N GLU A 598 4.32 28.13 8.19
CA GLU A 598 3.61 29.40 8.03
C GLU A 598 3.59 29.86 6.57
N LEU A 599 4.73 29.78 5.88
CA LEU A 599 4.82 30.12 4.45
C LEU A 599 3.97 29.14 3.61
N ASN A 600 4.04 27.84 3.92
CA ASN A 600 3.31 26.82 3.16
C ASN A 600 1.79 27.02 3.28
N ILE A 601 1.28 27.26 4.50
CA ILE A 601 -0.12 27.56 4.75
C ILE A 601 -0.52 28.88 4.05
N ARG A 602 0.31 29.90 4.12
CA ARG A 602 0.07 31.18 3.45
C ARG A 602 -0.10 31.03 1.94
N TYR A 603 0.82 30.31 1.31
CA TYR A 603 0.78 30.08 -0.14
C TYR A 603 -0.40 29.21 -0.54
N GLY A 604 -0.67 28.13 0.21
CA GLY A 604 -1.80 27.25 -0.06
C GLY A 604 -3.15 27.96 0.11
N ALA A 605 -3.31 28.76 1.17
CA ALA A 605 -4.52 29.55 1.39
C ALA A 605 -4.74 30.62 0.29
N TRP A 606 -3.67 31.28 -0.15
CA TRP A 606 -3.73 32.19 -1.29
C TRP A 606 -4.12 31.48 -2.58
N TYR A 607 -3.55 30.30 -2.82
CA TYR A 607 -3.86 29.51 -4.01
C TYR A 607 -5.30 29.02 -4.01
N LEU A 608 -5.83 28.60 -2.85
CA LEU A 608 -7.25 28.28 -2.69
C LEU A 608 -8.16 29.47 -3.00
N LYS A 609 -7.78 30.68 -2.53
CA LYS A 609 -8.53 31.89 -2.87
C LYS A 609 -8.52 32.14 -4.37
N TYR A 610 -7.34 32.05 -5.00
CA TYR A 610 -7.20 32.20 -6.44
C TYR A 610 -8.09 31.20 -7.21
N LEU A 611 -8.06 29.92 -6.83
CA LEU A 611 -8.90 28.89 -7.44
C LEU A 611 -10.40 29.13 -7.16
N SER A 612 -10.74 29.57 -5.95
CA SER A 612 -12.13 29.92 -5.62
C SER A 612 -12.65 31.02 -6.54
N ASP A 613 -11.87 32.07 -6.73
CA ASP A 613 -12.25 33.16 -7.64
C ASP A 613 -12.36 32.71 -9.09
N LEU A 614 -11.40 31.89 -9.54
CA LEU A 614 -11.38 31.34 -10.89
C LEU A 614 -12.62 30.48 -11.22
N PHE A 615 -13.19 29.84 -10.20
CA PHE A 615 -14.38 28.97 -10.33
C PHE A 615 -15.62 29.57 -9.65
N ASN A 616 -15.72 30.89 -9.57
CA ASN A 616 -16.90 31.64 -9.07
C ASN A 616 -17.36 31.16 -7.67
N GLY A 617 -16.43 30.83 -6.78
CA GLY A 617 -16.73 30.40 -5.41
C GLY A 617 -17.08 28.89 -5.30
N ASP A 618 -17.05 28.14 -6.40
CA ASP A 618 -17.34 26.70 -6.36
C ASP A 618 -16.18 25.92 -5.72
N LYS A 619 -16.39 25.49 -4.46
CA LYS A 619 -15.39 24.75 -3.70
C LYS A 619 -15.06 23.37 -4.30
N PHE A 620 -15.98 22.73 -5.03
CA PHE A 620 -15.74 21.42 -5.65
C PHE A 620 -14.79 21.56 -6.83
N LEU A 621 -15.07 22.48 -7.73
CA LEU A 621 -14.22 22.78 -8.87
C LEU A 621 -12.84 23.26 -8.41
N ALA A 622 -12.79 24.15 -7.43
CA ALA A 622 -11.55 24.65 -6.87
C ALA A 622 -10.73 23.54 -6.19
N SER A 623 -11.38 22.65 -5.41
CA SER A 623 -10.68 21.48 -4.81
C SER A 623 -10.18 20.50 -5.87
N ALA A 624 -10.97 20.21 -6.90
CA ALA A 624 -10.54 19.38 -8.02
C ALA A 624 -9.36 20.01 -8.77
N ALA A 625 -9.39 21.33 -8.97
CA ALA A 625 -8.32 22.08 -9.63
C ALA A 625 -7.03 22.17 -8.81
N TYR A 626 -7.12 22.12 -7.49
CA TYR A 626 -5.97 22.08 -6.61
C TYR A 626 -5.09 20.85 -6.87
N ASN A 627 -5.69 19.68 -6.99
CA ASN A 627 -5.01 18.41 -7.31
C ASN A 627 -4.77 18.22 -8.81
N GLY A 628 -5.82 18.35 -9.63
CA GLY A 628 -5.79 18.03 -11.06
C GLY A 628 -5.25 19.16 -11.95
N GLY A 629 -4.95 20.33 -11.37
CA GLY A 629 -4.49 21.51 -12.08
C GLY A 629 -5.62 22.32 -12.73
N GLN A 630 -5.61 23.63 -12.50
CA GLN A 630 -6.65 24.56 -12.96
C GLN A 630 -6.97 24.45 -14.44
N GLY A 631 -5.95 24.40 -15.32
CA GLY A 631 -6.15 24.32 -16.77
C GLY A 631 -6.78 23.01 -17.23
N ASN A 632 -6.56 21.92 -16.53
CA ASN A 632 -7.20 20.64 -16.82
C ASN A 632 -8.70 20.69 -16.47
N ILE A 633 -9.04 21.24 -15.32
CA ILE A 633 -10.44 21.32 -14.88
C ILE A 633 -11.21 22.32 -15.77
N GLN A 634 -10.64 23.46 -16.09
CA GLN A 634 -11.28 24.40 -17.03
C GLN A 634 -11.57 23.75 -18.38
N ARG A 635 -10.58 23.12 -19.02
CA ARG A 635 -10.75 22.52 -20.36
C ARG A 635 -11.70 21.32 -20.34
N LYS A 636 -11.61 20.43 -19.35
CA LYS A 636 -12.32 19.14 -19.37
C LYS A 636 -13.68 19.21 -18.71
N VAL A 637 -13.88 20.10 -17.77
CA VAL A 637 -15.12 20.20 -16.96
C VAL A 637 -15.97 21.38 -17.39
N GLU A 638 -15.39 22.57 -17.53
CA GLU A 638 -16.17 23.79 -17.85
C GLU A 638 -16.34 24.02 -19.35
N ALA A 639 -15.31 23.75 -20.15
CA ALA A 639 -15.37 23.94 -21.59
C ALA A 639 -15.66 22.64 -22.38
N GLY A 640 -15.69 21.49 -21.68
CA GLY A 640 -15.87 20.17 -22.31
C GLY A 640 -17.34 19.81 -22.57
N PRO A 641 -17.58 18.61 -23.11
CA PRO A 641 -18.92 18.13 -23.46
C PRO A 641 -19.88 18.03 -22.28
N TYR A 642 -19.36 18.07 -21.06
CA TYR A 642 -20.13 17.91 -19.82
C TYR A 642 -20.51 19.24 -19.13
N LYS A 643 -20.19 20.40 -19.76
CA LYS A 643 -20.37 21.73 -19.15
C LYS A 643 -21.80 22.03 -18.65
N ASN A 644 -22.80 21.42 -19.27
CA ASN A 644 -24.20 21.63 -18.91
C ASN A 644 -24.73 20.69 -17.83
N LEU A 645 -23.91 19.72 -17.36
CA LEU A 645 -24.28 18.84 -16.26
C LEU A 645 -24.12 19.57 -14.90
N PRO A 646 -24.83 19.14 -13.85
CA PRO A 646 -24.53 19.57 -12.49
C PRO A 646 -23.06 19.38 -12.15
N VAL A 647 -22.48 20.24 -11.31
CA VAL A 647 -21.03 20.24 -11.00
C VAL A 647 -20.50 18.86 -10.60
N LEU A 648 -21.23 18.15 -9.73
CA LEU A 648 -20.79 16.85 -9.25
C LEU A 648 -20.80 15.79 -10.35
N ASP A 649 -21.80 15.79 -11.23
CA ASP A 649 -21.87 14.89 -12.38
C ASP A 649 -20.73 15.18 -13.37
N ARG A 650 -20.38 16.47 -13.56
CA ARG A 650 -19.22 16.88 -14.37
C ARG A 650 -17.92 16.38 -13.78
N LEU A 651 -17.74 16.51 -12.46
CA LEU A 651 -16.53 16.08 -11.77
C LEU A 651 -16.35 14.56 -11.81
N ASP A 652 -17.42 13.78 -11.76
CA ASP A 652 -17.35 12.32 -11.92
C ASP A 652 -16.93 11.89 -13.33
N LYS A 653 -17.08 12.77 -14.33
CA LYS A 653 -16.59 12.54 -15.71
C LYS A 653 -15.16 13.03 -15.94
N VAL A 654 -14.48 13.60 -14.95
CA VAL A 654 -13.06 13.92 -15.05
C VAL A 654 -12.25 12.62 -15.22
N PRO A 655 -11.42 12.50 -16.26
CA PRO A 655 -10.72 11.25 -16.55
C PRO A 655 -9.62 10.89 -15.52
N MET A 656 -9.23 11.83 -14.67
CA MET A 656 -8.23 11.64 -13.63
C MET A 656 -8.88 11.04 -12.37
N ALA A 657 -8.76 9.72 -12.18
CA ALA A 657 -9.34 9.01 -11.04
C ALA A 657 -8.88 9.59 -9.69
N GLU A 658 -7.60 9.93 -9.56
CA GLU A 658 -7.04 10.56 -8.35
C GLU A 658 -7.76 11.87 -8.02
N THR A 659 -8.00 12.73 -9.01
CA THR A 659 -8.70 14.00 -8.81
C THR A 659 -10.17 13.79 -8.41
N ARG A 660 -10.84 12.75 -8.97
CA ARG A 660 -12.20 12.40 -8.57
C ARG A 660 -12.28 11.97 -7.10
N ASP A 661 -11.33 11.19 -6.63
CA ASP A 661 -11.26 10.77 -5.24
C ASP A 661 -10.85 11.93 -4.32
N TYR A 662 -9.95 12.79 -4.78
CA TYR A 662 -9.43 13.90 -4.01
C TYR A 662 -10.51 14.90 -3.60
N TYR A 663 -11.28 15.43 -4.56
CA TYR A 663 -12.30 16.43 -4.21
C TYR A 663 -13.37 15.88 -3.26
N LYS A 664 -13.73 14.58 -3.39
CA LYS A 664 -14.66 13.90 -2.48
C LYS A 664 -14.10 13.86 -1.05
N LYS A 665 -12.83 13.48 -0.91
CA LYS A 665 -12.14 13.46 0.37
C LYS A 665 -12.05 14.84 1.00
N VAL A 666 -11.63 15.87 0.24
CA VAL A 666 -11.53 17.24 0.73
C VAL A 666 -12.90 17.77 1.18
N MET A 667 -13.94 17.57 0.38
CA MET A 667 -15.29 18.08 0.72
C MET A 667 -15.94 17.27 1.84
N GLY A 668 -15.69 15.97 1.92
CA GLY A 668 -16.08 15.14 3.06
C GLY A 668 -15.40 15.60 4.35
N SER A 669 -14.08 15.85 4.30
CA SER A 669 -13.32 16.39 5.42
C SER A 669 -13.82 17.78 5.83
N HIS A 670 -14.10 18.67 4.87
CA HIS A 670 -14.65 19.99 5.13
C HIS A 670 -16.00 19.93 5.85
N TRP A 671 -16.88 19.06 5.42
CA TRP A 671 -18.16 18.85 6.09
C TRP A 671 -17.97 18.31 7.51
N ASN A 672 -17.08 17.32 7.69
CA ASN A 672 -16.82 16.73 9.00
C ASN A 672 -16.20 17.75 9.97
N TYR A 673 -15.21 18.54 9.55
CA TYR A 673 -14.68 19.63 10.38
C TYR A 673 -15.78 20.63 10.75
N THR A 674 -16.61 21.01 9.79
CA THR A 674 -17.66 21.99 10.03
C THR A 674 -18.67 21.51 11.08
N ARG A 675 -19.13 20.25 11.03
CA ARG A 675 -20.14 19.73 11.98
C ARG A 675 -19.57 19.29 13.32
N LEU A 676 -18.25 19.05 13.40
CA LEU A 676 -17.58 18.66 14.64
C LEU A 676 -17.21 19.89 15.50
N TYR A 677 -16.89 21.01 14.85
CA TYR A 677 -16.28 22.16 15.52
C TYR A 677 -17.04 23.47 15.33
N LYS A 678 -18.29 23.39 14.93
CA LYS A 678 -19.22 24.55 14.91
C LYS A 678 -19.65 24.98 16.29
#